data_ad3a8121b80ca8bf4ad8d71b4eaccb2c
#
_entry.id   ad3a8121b80ca8bf4ad8d71b4eaccb2c
#
_cell.length_a   1.000
_cell.length_b   1.000
_cell.length_c   1.000
_cell.angle_alpha   90.00
_cell.angle_beta   90.00
_cell.angle_gamma   90.00
#
_symmetry.space_group_name_H-M   'P 1'
#
loop_
_entity.id
_entity.type
_entity.pdbx_description
1 polymer ?
#
loop_
_entity_poly.entity_id
_entity_poly.type
_entity_poly.pdbx_seq_one_letter_code
_entity_poly.pdbx_strand_id
1 'polypeptide(L)'
;MERKKRRGDCFWGMHSDFHTHPNYNTVIGATLKEEDIRTICENAKPDFIQIDCKGHPGYASYPSAMGNAMPAFAFDTLETWRRITKEHGVLLYMHISGVQDVKYCFEHPDEEVICSDGSRSHSVRLDKRKYLDDLFIPQVCELATKYGVDGIWIDGDCWCVQCDYRPESLKRFETATGIDLKGSVPTKKGDPHFDDLLAFTRSEYREYLRYYVDALHEKCPDLEICVNWAFSDHMPEPVCANVDFLSGDLDPYQCVYSARYAGRMLAMQNKPWDLMSWGFRFNIYGTPLVPPKHPVQLMQEAAAVIALGGAYQNNLLQFSDGSPDMDRIMRDIPLAGFMRERRRFCHGGKIIDQAVMLVPSSDRYKEMTRPFTREGREKFLGLTALLCDSGESLGIVNESRLKETIGDYPLVILPELYDGLEPDTLETLRTYVTGGGSLLAVGTKTVKLLSDAGFPFTAEEYKEYPYLPGWAFGTTGFLKHDFPAGNNPAYLSVGEGADYGVTVGAFKVEAETRTVFAELHNALQNKSGAPAAIITPYGKGKLGVIGVDLGTQYLACVQYQYRELIRRMTAKLYDPIARVESTDGVCEIVCLKVNGKLTVQIINAGGTHRDLRVSTDGYLPPMTNTVISVRRDVKAVKAVLYPGGTPLETFEQDGRTFIKVPEVEIHSVLCFE
;
A
#
# COMPACT_ATOMS: atom_id res chain seq x y z
N MET A 1 21.36 -3.10 -31.85
CA MET A 1 21.79 -2.73 -30.50
C MET A 1 20.88 -3.41 -29.52
N GLU A 2 21.39 -4.14 -28.55
CA GLU A 2 20.56 -4.64 -27.44
C GLU A 2 19.94 -3.45 -26.69
N ARG A 3 18.67 -3.57 -26.36
CA ARG A 3 17.98 -2.56 -25.56
C ARG A 3 18.64 -2.44 -24.18
N LYS A 4 18.98 -1.22 -23.75
CA LYS A 4 19.49 -0.98 -22.39
C LYS A 4 18.50 -1.53 -21.36
N LYS A 5 18.97 -2.31 -20.38
CA LYS A 5 18.18 -2.80 -19.25
C LYS A 5 17.63 -1.58 -18.46
N ARG A 6 16.38 -1.63 -18.04
CA ARG A 6 15.65 -0.60 -17.32
C ARG A 6 15.06 -1.17 -16.03
N ARG A 7 14.54 -0.31 -15.12
CA ARG A 7 13.89 -0.73 -13.88
C ARG A 7 12.73 -1.71 -14.14
N GLY A 8 11.96 -1.49 -15.19
CA GLY A 8 10.89 -2.40 -15.61
C GLY A 8 11.32 -3.81 -15.98
N ASP A 9 12.61 -4.05 -16.23
CA ASP A 9 13.19 -5.36 -16.48
C ASP A 9 13.67 -6.05 -15.19
N CYS A 10 13.63 -5.35 -14.06
CA CYS A 10 14.12 -5.80 -12.76
C CYS A 10 13.01 -6.45 -11.94
N PHE A 11 13.37 -7.46 -11.14
CA PHE A 11 12.44 -8.18 -10.29
C PHE A 11 12.91 -8.27 -8.82
N TRP A 12 14.24 -8.29 -8.61
CA TRP A 12 14.85 -8.37 -7.31
C TRP A 12 15.90 -7.28 -7.13
N GLY A 13 15.80 -6.50 -6.05
CA GLY A 13 16.73 -5.46 -5.72
C GLY A 13 17.14 -5.42 -4.27
N MET A 14 18.23 -4.74 -4.01
CA MET A 14 18.72 -4.44 -2.67
C MET A 14 18.79 -2.93 -2.50
N HIS A 15 18.36 -2.45 -1.36
CA HIS A 15 18.42 -1.05 -0.98
C HIS A 15 19.30 -0.89 0.25
N SER A 16 20.04 0.20 0.28
CA SER A 16 20.79 0.62 1.46
C SER A 16 20.58 2.12 1.65
N ASP A 17 19.88 2.43 2.70
CA ASP A 17 19.52 3.78 3.10
C ASP A 17 20.36 4.21 4.30
N PHE A 18 21.10 5.29 4.12
CA PHE A 18 22.01 5.76 5.15
C PHE A 18 22.11 7.28 5.11
N HIS A 19 21.44 7.95 5.99
CA HIS A 19 21.41 9.41 6.05
C HIS A 19 22.65 9.97 6.76
N THR A 20 23.72 10.18 6.01
CA THR A 20 25.00 10.65 6.60
C THR A 20 24.92 12.06 7.16
N HIS A 21 25.69 12.30 8.25
CA HIS A 21 25.77 13.59 8.90
C HIS A 21 27.18 13.80 9.52
N PRO A 22 27.77 15.02 9.43
CA PRO A 22 29.12 15.30 9.98
C PRO A 22 29.28 15.03 11.49
N ASN A 23 28.18 15.10 12.25
CA ASN A 23 28.21 14.82 13.69
C ASN A 23 28.59 13.38 14.04
N TYR A 24 28.57 12.48 13.07
CA TYR A 24 29.03 11.09 13.28
C TYR A 24 30.56 10.96 13.30
N ASN A 25 31.31 12.02 13.01
CA ASN A 25 32.77 12.04 12.93
C ASN A 25 33.34 10.90 12.08
N THR A 26 32.65 10.56 11.01
CA THR A 26 32.94 9.38 10.19
C THR A 26 33.60 9.80 8.88
N VAL A 27 34.64 9.07 8.49
CA VAL A 27 35.22 9.16 7.14
C VAL A 27 34.43 8.21 6.24
N ILE A 28 33.76 8.73 5.23
CA ILE A 28 32.96 7.90 4.32
C ILE A 28 33.86 6.89 3.60
N GLY A 29 33.46 5.62 3.60
CA GLY A 29 34.20 4.53 2.98
C GLY A 29 35.38 3.99 3.80
N ALA A 30 35.52 4.38 5.08
CA ALA A 30 36.64 3.96 5.91
C ALA A 30 36.81 2.44 6.03
N THR A 31 35.71 1.70 6.04
CA THR A 31 35.69 0.24 6.15
C THR A 31 35.12 -0.47 4.92
N LEU A 32 34.68 0.27 3.90
CA LEU A 32 34.14 -0.30 2.66
C LEU A 32 35.22 -1.03 1.87
N LYS A 33 34.95 -2.28 1.49
CA LYS A 33 35.83 -3.11 0.68
C LYS A 33 35.16 -3.41 -0.67
N GLU A 34 35.94 -3.38 -1.75
CA GLU A 34 35.46 -3.80 -3.08
C GLU A 34 34.94 -5.23 -3.08
N GLU A 35 35.58 -6.12 -2.31
CA GLU A 35 35.22 -7.52 -2.18
C GLU A 35 33.81 -7.71 -1.60
N ASP A 36 33.38 -6.82 -0.68
CA ASP A 36 32.03 -6.85 -0.12
C ASP A 36 30.99 -6.58 -1.22
N ILE A 37 31.23 -5.59 -2.07
CA ILE A 37 30.35 -5.26 -3.19
C ILE A 37 30.29 -6.40 -4.21
N ARG A 38 31.45 -7.01 -4.55
CA ARG A 38 31.53 -8.17 -5.43
C ARG A 38 30.74 -9.35 -4.85
N THR A 39 30.96 -9.63 -3.57
CA THR A 39 30.25 -10.70 -2.84
C THR A 39 28.73 -10.51 -2.88
N ILE A 40 28.25 -9.27 -2.72
CA ILE A 40 26.82 -8.95 -2.87
C ILE A 40 26.34 -9.29 -4.29
N CYS A 41 27.03 -8.79 -5.31
CA CYS A 41 26.66 -9.00 -6.70
C CYS A 41 26.65 -10.50 -7.09
N GLU A 42 27.59 -11.28 -6.59
CA GLU A 42 27.78 -12.69 -6.92
C GLU A 42 26.82 -13.63 -6.17
N ASN A 43 26.51 -13.36 -4.91
CA ASN A 43 25.69 -14.22 -4.06
C ASN A 43 24.21 -13.85 -4.09
N ALA A 44 23.87 -12.58 -3.87
CA ALA A 44 22.49 -12.11 -3.94
C ALA A 44 22.00 -11.99 -5.40
N LYS A 45 22.89 -11.71 -6.34
CA LYS A 45 22.59 -11.53 -7.78
C LYS A 45 21.37 -10.62 -8.00
N PRO A 46 21.41 -9.40 -7.46
CA PRO A 46 20.30 -8.47 -7.63
C PRO A 46 20.26 -7.98 -9.09
N ASP A 47 19.06 -7.62 -9.55
CA ASP A 47 18.89 -6.92 -10.83
C ASP A 47 19.37 -5.47 -10.74
N PHE A 48 19.20 -4.88 -9.55
CA PHE A 48 19.63 -3.52 -9.22
C PHE A 48 20.03 -3.42 -7.75
N ILE A 49 20.87 -2.43 -7.48
CA ILE A 49 21.22 -1.97 -6.14
C ILE A 49 20.87 -0.47 -6.08
N GLN A 50 20.29 -0.06 -4.97
CA GLN A 50 19.94 1.34 -4.67
C GLN A 50 20.68 1.75 -3.40
N ILE A 51 21.53 2.78 -3.48
CA ILE A 51 22.30 3.29 -2.33
C ILE A 51 22.05 4.78 -2.13
N ASP A 52 22.24 5.26 -0.91
CA ASP A 52 22.08 6.67 -0.59
C ASP A 52 23.20 7.52 -1.19
N CYS A 53 22.85 8.67 -1.75
CA CYS A 53 23.83 9.69 -2.17
C CYS A 53 23.63 11.01 -1.43
N LYS A 54 22.41 11.32 -0.98
CA LYS A 54 22.12 12.48 -0.14
C LYS A 54 20.82 12.21 0.64
N GLY A 55 20.92 11.97 1.94
CA GLY A 55 19.76 11.81 2.83
C GLY A 55 19.19 13.14 3.30
N HIS A 56 18.21 13.09 4.20
CA HIS A 56 17.48 14.24 4.75
C HIS A 56 18.37 15.25 5.49
N PRO A 57 19.52 14.87 6.11
CA PRO A 57 20.45 15.87 6.64
C PRO A 57 21.04 16.83 5.61
N GLY A 58 20.95 16.49 4.31
CA GLY A 58 21.38 17.35 3.20
C GLY A 58 22.85 17.21 2.80
N TYR A 59 23.58 16.26 3.40
CA TYR A 59 24.98 16.00 3.07
C TYR A 59 25.11 14.87 2.05
N ALA A 60 25.93 15.11 1.01
CA ALA A 60 26.24 14.06 0.04
C ALA A 60 27.25 13.05 0.61
N SER A 61 26.97 11.76 0.43
CA SER A 61 27.84 10.64 0.83
C SER A 61 28.88 10.27 -0.22
N TYR A 62 29.10 11.14 -1.22
CA TYR A 62 30.11 11.05 -2.26
C TYR A 62 30.75 12.44 -2.49
N PRO A 63 31.93 12.54 -3.11
CA PRO A 63 32.60 13.82 -3.36
C PRO A 63 31.87 14.65 -4.41
N SER A 64 30.70 15.20 -4.03
CA SER A 64 29.90 16.08 -4.90
C SER A 64 30.55 17.46 -5.07
N ALA A 65 30.45 17.98 -6.28
CA ALA A 65 30.91 19.33 -6.59
C ALA A 65 29.91 20.42 -6.16
N MET A 66 28.74 20.05 -5.64
CA MET A 66 27.65 20.97 -5.30
C MET A 66 27.84 21.67 -3.93
N GLY A 67 28.94 21.45 -3.24
CA GLY A 67 29.28 22.13 -1.98
C GLY A 67 28.58 21.53 -0.73
N ASN A 68 27.85 20.45 -0.87
CA ASN A 68 27.15 19.77 0.24
C ASN A 68 27.75 18.40 0.60
N ALA A 69 28.95 18.08 0.11
CA ALA A 69 29.62 16.82 0.42
C ALA A 69 30.00 16.70 1.91
N MET A 70 30.05 15.46 2.40
CA MET A 70 30.68 15.17 3.70
C MET A 70 32.13 15.68 3.75
N PRO A 71 32.62 16.05 4.94
CA PRO A 71 33.95 16.67 5.05
C PRO A 71 35.12 15.71 4.79
N ALA A 72 34.93 14.39 4.86
CA ALA A 72 36.01 13.42 4.74
C ALA A 72 35.55 12.12 4.04
N PHE A 73 36.39 11.68 3.10
CA PHE A 73 36.25 10.44 2.33
C PHE A 73 37.57 9.68 2.36
N ALA A 74 37.51 8.35 2.51
CA ALA A 74 38.66 7.48 2.32
C ALA A 74 39.02 7.39 0.81
N PHE A 75 37.99 7.34 -0.02
CA PHE A 75 38.05 7.35 -1.50
C PHE A 75 36.65 7.67 -2.06
N ASP A 76 36.49 7.77 -3.37
CA ASP A 76 35.18 7.95 -4.01
C ASP A 76 34.42 6.63 -3.99
N THR A 77 33.56 6.46 -2.98
CA THR A 77 32.76 5.23 -2.77
C THR A 77 31.76 4.99 -3.88
N LEU A 78 31.16 6.06 -4.43
CA LEU A 78 30.17 5.95 -5.50
C LEU A 78 30.81 5.46 -6.81
N GLU A 79 32.02 5.96 -7.15
CA GLU A 79 32.77 5.44 -8.30
C GLU A 79 33.03 3.94 -8.16
N THR A 80 33.41 3.50 -6.96
CA THR A 80 33.64 2.08 -6.67
C THR A 80 32.38 1.23 -6.80
N TRP A 81 31.26 1.66 -6.22
CA TRP A 81 29.98 0.99 -6.39
C TRP A 81 29.59 0.91 -7.86
N ARG A 82 29.68 2.02 -8.59
CA ARG A 82 29.31 2.07 -10.01
C ARG A 82 30.16 1.13 -10.87
N ARG A 83 31.46 1.14 -10.68
CA ARG A 83 32.37 0.28 -11.44
C ARG A 83 32.04 -1.20 -11.25
N ILE A 84 31.91 -1.64 -10.00
CA ILE A 84 31.66 -3.06 -9.69
C ILE A 84 30.27 -3.49 -10.13
N THR A 85 29.23 -2.70 -9.87
CA THR A 85 27.87 -3.03 -10.34
C THR A 85 27.80 -3.16 -11.86
N LYS A 86 28.50 -2.28 -12.59
CA LYS A 86 28.59 -2.35 -14.05
C LYS A 86 29.31 -3.60 -14.55
N GLU A 87 30.40 -4.00 -13.89
CA GLU A 87 31.14 -5.24 -14.19
C GLU A 87 30.22 -6.47 -14.07
N HIS A 88 29.27 -6.49 -13.13
CA HIS A 88 28.34 -7.58 -12.88
C HIS A 88 26.96 -7.43 -13.60
N GLY A 89 26.76 -6.38 -14.41
CA GLY A 89 25.49 -6.14 -15.10
C GLY A 89 24.33 -5.80 -14.17
N VAL A 90 24.62 -5.30 -12.98
CA VAL A 90 23.67 -4.81 -11.97
C VAL A 90 23.43 -3.32 -12.19
N LEU A 91 22.17 -2.90 -12.22
CA LEU A 91 21.83 -1.48 -12.32
C LEU A 91 22.09 -0.78 -10.97
N LEU A 92 22.53 0.48 -11.02
CA LEU A 92 22.77 1.30 -9.84
C LEU A 92 21.82 2.50 -9.81
N TYR A 93 20.98 2.55 -8.80
CA TYR A 93 20.07 3.66 -8.51
C TYR A 93 20.53 4.42 -7.28
N MET A 94 20.24 5.72 -7.25
CA MET A 94 20.63 6.58 -6.13
C MET A 94 19.39 7.01 -5.35
N HIS A 95 19.42 6.78 -4.04
CA HIS A 95 18.49 7.40 -3.10
C HIS A 95 18.93 8.85 -2.84
N ILE A 96 18.00 9.80 -3.01
CA ILE A 96 18.26 11.23 -2.81
C ILE A 96 17.06 11.90 -2.15
N SER A 97 17.33 12.74 -1.15
CA SER A 97 16.28 13.51 -0.49
C SER A 97 15.83 14.70 -1.34
N GLY A 98 14.50 14.83 -1.51
CA GLY A 98 13.85 15.86 -2.32
C GLY A 98 13.47 17.12 -1.50
N VAL A 99 12.23 17.17 -1.00
CA VAL A 99 11.68 18.34 -0.27
C VAL A 99 12.38 18.55 1.08
N GLN A 100 12.81 17.49 1.75
CA GLN A 100 13.50 17.61 3.04
C GLN A 100 15.02 17.73 2.84
N ASP A 101 15.59 18.89 3.25
CA ASP A 101 17.02 19.13 3.22
C ASP A 101 17.42 20.08 4.36
N VAL A 102 17.88 19.49 5.48
CA VAL A 102 18.17 20.22 6.72
C VAL A 102 19.33 21.22 6.51
N LYS A 103 20.39 20.79 5.82
CA LYS A 103 21.57 21.65 5.55
C LYS A 103 21.19 22.84 4.70
N TYR A 104 20.49 22.62 3.58
CA TYR A 104 20.06 23.69 2.70
C TYR A 104 19.16 24.69 3.43
N CYS A 105 18.15 24.20 4.15
CA CYS A 105 17.25 25.03 4.95
C CYS A 105 17.98 25.85 6.02
N PHE A 106 19.01 25.27 6.64
CA PHE A 106 19.83 25.99 7.61
C PHE A 106 20.63 27.15 6.96
N GLU A 107 21.18 26.92 5.77
CA GLU A 107 21.96 27.92 5.01
C GLU A 107 21.09 28.96 4.29
N HIS A 108 19.83 28.60 3.99
CA HIS A 108 18.85 29.42 3.26
C HIS A 108 17.52 29.53 4.01
N PRO A 109 17.46 30.22 5.18
CA PRO A 109 16.28 30.24 6.04
C PRO A 109 15.05 30.93 5.41
N ASP A 110 15.22 31.71 4.36
CA ASP A 110 14.17 32.29 3.54
C ASP A 110 13.52 31.32 2.55
N GLU A 111 14.20 30.21 2.25
CA GLU A 111 13.73 29.12 1.40
C GLU A 111 13.09 27.96 2.19
N GLU A 112 13.02 28.06 3.51
CA GLU A 112 12.46 27.02 4.38
C GLU A 112 11.00 27.31 4.73
N VAL A 113 10.17 26.28 4.80
CA VAL A 113 8.79 26.33 5.26
C VAL A 113 8.73 26.64 6.78
N ILE A 114 7.85 27.55 7.17
CA ILE A 114 7.53 27.85 8.58
C ILE A 114 6.19 27.25 8.94
N CYS A 115 6.16 26.43 9.99
CA CYS A 115 4.94 25.81 10.51
C CYS A 115 4.01 26.81 11.21
N SER A 116 2.77 26.41 11.49
CA SER A 116 1.75 27.25 12.12
C SER A 116 2.13 27.76 13.52
N ASP A 117 3.00 27.07 14.23
CA ASP A 117 3.53 27.43 15.55
C ASP A 117 4.79 28.32 15.48
N GLY A 118 5.21 28.68 14.27
CA GLY A 118 6.43 29.45 13.99
C GLY A 118 7.72 28.63 13.97
N SER A 119 7.64 27.31 14.16
CA SER A 119 8.81 26.42 14.07
C SER A 119 9.24 26.23 12.63
N ARG A 120 10.53 25.86 12.46
CA ARG A 120 11.14 25.52 11.16
C ARG A 120 10.87 24.04 10.83
N SER A 121 10.45 23.76 9.61
CA SER A 121 10.05 22.40 9.19
C SER A 121 11.19 21.56 8.65
N HIS A 122 12.33 22.18 8.28
CA HIS A 122 13.45 21.59 7.53
C HIS A 122 13.04 21.09 6.11
N SER A 123 11.89 21.54 5.63
CA SER A 123 11.42 21.31 4.26
C SER A 123 11.54 22.59 3.43
N VAL A 124 11.96 22.44 2.17
CA VAL A 124 12.08 23.57 1.26
C VAL A 124 10.70 24.06 0.81
N ARG A 125 10.61 25.34 0.51
CA ARG A 125 9.40 25.97 0.00
C ARG A 125 9.11 25.50 -1.44
N LEU A 126 7.87 25.12 -1.70
CA LEU A 126 7.43 24.60 -2.99
C LEU A 126 7.32 25.70 -4.08
N ASP A 127 7.05 26.95 -3.68
CA ASP A 127 6.93 28.07 -4.60
C ASP A 127 8.27 28.62 -5.09
N LYS A 128 9.37 28.28 -4.41
CA LYS A 128 10.72 28.70 -4.76
C LYS A 128 11.41 27.62 -5.57
N ARG A 129 12.01 28.02 -6.67
CA ARG A 129 12.73 27.07 -7.56
C ARG A 129 14.23 27.05 -7.30
N LYS A 130 14.74 27.95 -6.47
CA LYS A 130 16.18 28.14 -6.23
C LYS A 130 16.84 26.84 -5.74
N TYR A 131 16.24 26.12 -4.77
CA TYR A 131 16.73 24.83 -4.32
C TYR A 131 16.85 23.83 -5.49
N LEU A 132 15.82 23.75 -6.33
CA LEU A 132 15.82 22.85 -7.49
C LEU A 132 16.89 23.26 -8.52
N ASP A 133 16.97 24.53 -8.85
CA ASP A 133 17.82 25.05 -9.92
C ASP A 133 19.29 25.12 -9.54
N ASP A 134 19.59 25.49 -8.27
CA ASP A 134 20.97 25.70 -7.81
C ASP A 134 21.62 24.45 -7.20
N LEU A 135 20.81 23.51 -6.64
CA LEU A 135 21.35 22.32 -5.96
C LEU A 135 20.79 21.02 -6.50
N PHE A 136 19.48 20.79 -6.44
CA PHE A 136 18.89 19.46 -6.64
C PHE A 136 19.07 18.95 -8.07
N ILE A 137 18.63 19.70 -9.07
CA ILE A 137 18.73 19.31 -10.49
C ILE A 137 20.21 19.21 -10.92
N PRO A 138 21.11 20.18 -10.62
CA PRO A 138 22.53 20.05 -10.91
C PRO A 138 23.18 18.81 -10.27
N GLN A 139 22.85 18.50 -9.01
CA GLN A 139 23.39 17.33 -8.31
C GLN A 139 22.93 16.01 -8.94
N VAL A 140 21.67 15.90 -9.34
CA VAL A 140 21.17 14.72 -10.07
C VAL A 140 21.84 14.61 -11.44
N CYS A 141 22.05 15.72 -12.15
CA CYS A 141 22.81 15.73 -13.40
C CYS A 141 24.28 15.32 -13.21
N GLU A 142 24.93 15.70 -12.10
CA GLU A 142 26.27 15.22 -11.74
C GLU A 142 26.29 13.69 -11.60
N LEU A 143 25.31 13.10 -10.88
CA LEU A 143 25.18 11.64 -10.74
C LEU A 143 25.02 10.93 -12.09
N ALA A 144 24.19 11.48 -12.97
CA ALA A 144 23.93 10.92 -14.29
C ALA A 144 25.16 11.03 -15.22
N THR A 145 25.85 12.18 -15.25
CA THR A 145 26.88 12.46 -16.25
C THR A 145 28.26 12.02 -15.80
N LYS A 146 28.66 12.28 -14.54
CA LYS A 146 29.96 11.92 -14.01
C LYS A 146 30.06 10.43 -13.66
N TYR A 147 29.06 9.92 -12.96
CA TYR A 147 29.07 8.53 -12.49
C TYR A 147 28.31 7.56 -13.40
N GLY A 148 27.40 8.06 -14.24
CA GLY A 148 26.61 7.24 -15.16
C GLY A 148 25.70 6.27 -14.42
N VAL A 149 25.06 6.72 -13.34
CA VAL A 149 24.04 5.95 -12.62
C VAL A 149 22.82 5.69 -13.51
N ASP A 150 22.08 4.61 -13.26
CA ASP A 150 20.97 4.22 -14.13
C ASP A 150 19.67 4.97 -13.79
N GLY A 151 19.52 5.44 -12.56
CA GLY A 151 18.36 6.22 -12.15
C GLY A 151 18.45 6.75 -10.74
N ILE A 152 17.40 7.46 -10.34
CA ILE A 152 17.23 8.02 -9.00
C ILE A 152 15.89 7.62 -8.39
N TRP A 153 15.88 7.51 -7.08
CA TRP A 153 14.71 7.32 -6.24
C TRP A 153 14.67 8.45 -5.21
N ILE A 154 13.67 9.33 -5.33
CA ILE A 154 13.59 10.56 -4.56
C ILE A 154 12.75 10.32 -3.33
N ASP A 155 13.37 10.46 -2.14
CA ASP A 155 12.73 10.37 -0.84
C ASP A 155 12.57 11.75 -0.18
N GLY A 156 11.98 11.79 1.02
CA GLY A 156 11.73 13.04 1.74
C GLY A 156 10.87 14.00 0.92
N ASP A 157 9.97 13.46 0.14
CA ASP A 157 9.16 14.20 -0.82
C ASP A 157 7.73 14.38 -0.32
N CYS A 158 6.73 13.66 -0.80
CA CYS A 158 5.31 13.91 -0.46
C CYS A 158 5.03 13.92 1.06
N TRP A 159 5.60 13.02 1.82
CA TRP A 159 5.37 12.92 3.26
C TRP A 159 6.05 14.03 4.09
N CYS A 160 7.00 14.75 3.50
CA CYS A 160 7.67 15.91 4.09
C CYS A 160 7.00 17.24 3.75
N VAL A 161 6.00 17.25 2.87
CA VAL A 161 5.28 18.46 2.48
C VAL A 161 4.51 19.02 3.67
N GLN A 162 4.74 20.31 3.95
CA GLN A 162 4.06 21.06 4.99
C GLN A 162 3.42 22.33 4.40
N CYS A 163 2.33 22.79 5.01
CA CYS A 163 1.80 24.12 4.70
C CYS A 163 2.78 25.18 5.18
N ASP A 164 3.02 26.19 4.34
CA ASP A 164 3.88 27.32 4.70
C ASP A 164 3.04 28.50 5.23
N TYR A 165 3.28 28.84 6.49
CA TYR A 165 2.55 29.90 7.20
C TYR A 165 3.20 31.28 7.12
N ARG A 166 4.13 31.48 6.21
CA ARG A 166 4.69 32.81 5.92
C ARG A 166 3.61 33.72 5.33
N PRO A 167 3.64 35.03 5.64
CA PRO A 167 2.64 35.98 5.12
C PRO A 167 2.49 35.95 3.60
N GLU A 168 3.62 35.85 2.87
CA GLU A 168 3.62 35.78 1.41
C GLU A 168 2.97 34.47 0.88
N SER A 169 3.15 33.34 1.57
CA SER A 169 2.56 32.05 1.19
C SER A 169 1.06 32.05 1.43
N LEU A 170 0.61 32.58 2.56
CA LEU A 170 -0.82 32.78 2.86
C LEU A 170 -1.46 33.74 1.85
N LYS A 171 -0.75 34.81 1.45
CA LYS A 171 -1.24 35.72 0.43
C LYS A 171 -1.39 35.07 -0.96
N ARG A 172 -0.50 34.15 -1.31
CA ARG A 172 -0.65 33.34 -2.54
C ARG A 172 -1.85 32.42 -2.45
N PHE A 173 -2.08 31.77 -1.29
CA PHE A 173 -3.27 30.98 -1.05
C PHE A 173 -4.54 31.81 -1.28
N GLU A 174 -4.68 32.99 -0.65
CA GLU A 174 -5.81 33.90 -0.85
C GLU A 174 -5.99 34.26 -2.33
N THR A 175 -4.90 34.58 -3.02
CA THR A 175 -4.94 34.97 -4.44
C THR A 175 -5.38 33.83 -5.34
N ALA A 176 -4.88 32.63 -5.10
CA ALA A 176 -5.14 31.44 -5.94
C ALA A 176 -6.56 30.88 -5.73
N THR A 177 -7.07 30.97 -4.50
CA THR A 177 -8.38 30.38 -4.14
C THR A 177 -9.52 31.40 -4.14
N GLY A 178 -9.23 32.70 -4.06
CA GLY A 178 -10.23 33.73 -3.85
C GLY A 178 -10.76 33.79 -2.40
N ILE A 179 -10.22 32.99 -1.50
CA ILE A 179 -10.59 32.96 -0.08
C ILE A 179 -9.88 34.11 0.64
N ASP A 180 -10.64 34.95 1.35
CA ASP A 180 -10.12 36.00 2.24
C ASP A 180 -10.08 35.47 3.67
N LEU A 181 -8.86 35.23 4.18
CA LEU A 181 -8.65 34.72 5.54
C LEU A 181 -9.08 35.71 6.64
N LYS A 182 -9.23 36.98 6.33
CA LYS A 182 -9.63 38.05 7.29
C LYS A 182 -8.81 38.06 8.59
N GLY A 183 -7.54 37.64 8.49
CA GLY A 183 -6.63 37.50 9.62
C GLY A 183 -6.83 36.26 10.50
N SER A 184 -7.77 35.35 10.14
CA SER A 184 -7.97 34.07 10.81
C SER A 184 -7.32 32.94 10.00
N VAL A 185 -6.05 32.66 10.29
CA VAL A 185 -5.27 31.64 9.60
C VAL A 185 -5.64 30.25 10.13
N PRO A 186 -6.05 29.31 9.26
CA PRO A 186 -6.39 27.95 9.67
C PRO A 186 -5.13 27.17 10.07
N THR A 187 -5.10 26.56 11.25
CA THR A 187 -3.94 25.86 11.80
C THR A 187 -4.17 24.38 12.10
N LYS A 188 -5.43 23.96 12.17
CA LYS A 188 -5.81 22.59 12.54
C LYS A 188 -7.15 22.20 11.91
N LYS A 189 -7.39 20.90 11.89
CA LYS A 189 -8.67 20.32 11.45
C LYS A 189 -9.85 20.94 12.21
N GLY A 190 -10.86 21.33 11.44
CA GLY A 190 -12.06 22.02 11.95
C GLY A 190 -11.99 23.55 11.90
N ASP A 191 -10.82 24.15 11.69
CA ASP A 191 -10.74 25.58 11.41
C ASP A 191 -11.33 25.85 10.01
N PRO A 192 -12.04 27.00 9.81
CA PRO A 192 -12.51 27.39 8.49
C PRO A 192 -11.34 27.43 7.48
N HIS A 193 -11.56 26.86 6.28
CA HIS A 193 -10.58 26.83 5.19
C HIS A 193 -9.29 26.01 5.45
N PHE A 194 -9.24 25.18 6.49
CA PHE A 194 -8.08 24.31 6.72
C PHE A 194 -7.90 23.28 5.57
N ASP A 195 -8.97 22.62 5.16
CA ASP A 195 -8.94 21.66 4.06
C ASP A 195 -8.59 22.34 2.72
N ASP A 196 -9.01 23.59 2.52
CA ASP A 196 -8.65 24.39 1.34
C ASP A 196 -7.15 24.71 1.32
N LEU A 197 -6.55 25.06 2.48
CA LEU A 197 -5.11 25.29 2.59
C LEU A 197 -4.31 24.00 2.31
N LEU A 198 -4.77 22.85 2.83
CA LEU A 198 -4.15 21.55 2.50
C LEU A 198 -4.25 21.25 1.01
N ALA A 199 -5.41 21.49 0.38
CA ALA A 199 -5.63 21.27 -1.05
C ALA A 199 -4.74 22.17 -1.91
N PHE A 200 -4.60 23.44 -1.54
CA PHE A 200 -3.70 24.39 -2.19
C PHE A 200 -2.24 23.90 -2.11
N THR A 201 -1.78 23.51 -0.91
CA THR A 201 -0.41 23.01 -0.73
C THR A 201 -0.16 21.74 -1.55
N ARG A 202 -1.15 20.81 -1.62
CA ARG A 202 -1.07 19.65 -2.52
C ARG A 202 -0.93 20.04 -3.98
N SER A 203 -1.62 21.11 -4.43
CA SER A 203 -1.50 21.57 -5.82
C SER A 203 -0.12 22.16 -6.11
N GLU A 204 0.45 22.93 -5.18
CA GLU A 204 1.83 23.45 -5.29
C GLU A 204 2.86 22.33 -5.35
N TYR A 205 2.69 21.28 -4.54
CA TYR A 205 3.57 20.11 -4.59
C TYR A 205 3.51 19.38 -5.93
N ARG A 206 2.32 19.20 -6.52
CA ARG A 206 2.18 18.57 -7.85
C ARG A 206 2.88 19.38 -8.94
N GLU A 207 2.85 20.69 -8.88
CA GLU A 207 3.57 21.58 -9.80
C GLU A 207 5.07 21.53 -9.58
N TYR A 208 5.52 21.52 -8.32
CA TYR A 208 6.92 21.37 -7.94
C TYR A 208 7.49 20.05 -8.46
N LEU A 209 6.76 18.97 -8.28
CA LEU A 209 7.13 17.65 -8.76
C LEU A 209 7.28 17.59 -10.29
N ARG A 210 6.29 18.08 -11.03
CA ARG A 210 6.36 18.13 -12.51
C ARG A 210 7.56 18.93 -12.98
N TYR A 211 7.79 20.08 -12.36
CA TYR A 211 8.90 20.95 -12.75
C TYR A 211 10.25 20.23 -12.72
N TYR A 212 10.60 19.58 -11.62
CA TYR A 212 11.91 18.95 -11.56
C TYR A 212 12.00 17.64 -12.36
N VAL A 213 10.92 16.88 -12.47
CA VAL A 213 10.89 15.65 -13.29
C VAL A 213 11.08 16.01 -14.77
N ASP A 214 10.35 17.00 -15.28
CA ASP A 214 10.46 17.44 -16.67
C ASP A 214 11.87 18.02 -16.96
N ALA A 215 12.41 18.84 -16.06
CA ALA A 215 13.74 19.40 -16.20
C ALA A 215 14.86 18.32 -16.18
N LEU A 216 14.69 17.28 -15.37
CA LEU A 216 15.65 16.16 -15.32
C LEU A 216 15.58 15.31 -16.60
N HIS A 217 14.39 15.01 -17.13
CA HIS A 217 14.26 14.32 -18.41
C HIS A 217 14.86 15.11 -19.58
N GLU A 218 14.70 16.44 -19.58
CA GLU A 218 15.31 17.29 -20.60
C GLU A 218 16.84 17.25 -20.55
N LYS A 219 17.43 17.33 -19.33
CA LYS A 219 18.87 17.41 -19.14
C LYS A 219 19.55 16.04 -19.15
N CYS A 220 18.88 15.00 -18.68
CA CYS A 220 19.39 13.65 -18.46
C CYS A 220 18.43 12.59 -19.01
N PRO A 221 18.20 12.52 -20.35
CA PRO A 221 17.14 11.70 -20.96
C PRO A 221 17.30 10.19 -20.77
N ASP A 222 18.48 9.71 -20.43
CA ASP A 222 18.77 8.28 -20.18
C ASP A 222 18.61 7.87 -18.71
N LEU A 223 18.41 8.85 -17.81
CA LEU A 223 18.24 8.63 -16.38
C LEU A 223 16.79 8.24 -16.08
N GLU A 224 16.57 7.16 -15.32
CA GLU A 224 15.24 6.81 -14.84
C GLU A 224 14.92 7.55 -13.53
N ILE A 225 13.72 8.11 -13.45
CA ILE A 225 13.29 8.93 -12.32
C ILE A 225 12.12 8.25 -11.62
N CYS A 226 12.22 8.12 -10.31
CA CYS A 226 11.13 7.70 -9.42
C CYS A 226 11.05 8.63 -8.21
N VAL A 227 9.85 8.88 -7.75
CA VAL A 227 9.57 9.56 -6.49
C VAL A 227 8.98 8.56 -5.50
N ASN A 228 9.26 8.70 -4.21
CA ASN A 228 8.65 7.88 -3.16
C ASN A 228 7.17 8.23 -2.99
N TRP A 229 6.41 7.97 -4.06
CA TRP A 229 4.95 8.16 -4.08
C TRP A 229 4.22 7.09 -3.31
N ALA A 230 4.93 6.03 -3.07
CA ALA A 230 4.31 4.87 -2.47
C ALA A 230 4.48 4.75 -0.96
N PHE A 231 4.99 5.63 -0.29
CA PHE A 231 4.26 5.81 0.89
C PHE A 231 2.81 5.99 0.40
N SER A 232 2.37 5.08 -0.45
CA SER A 232 1.09 5.06 -1.16
C SER A 232 -0.06 4.92 -0.21
N ASP A 233 0.23 4.58 1.01
CA ASP A 233 -0.67 4.79 2.11
C ASP A 233 -0.77 6.27 2.56
N HIS A 234 0.14 7.15 2.09
CA HIS A 234 0.03 8.61 2.21
C HIS A 234 -0.62 9.26 0.98
N MET A 235 -0.53 8.61 -0.19
CA MET A 235 -0.98 9.17 -1.46
C MET A 235 -2.16 8.38 -2.02
N PRO A 236 -3.40 8.84 -1.84
CA PRO A 236 -4.58 8.12 -2.34
C PRO A 236 -4.82 8.30 -3.84
N GLU A 237 -3.95 8.98 -4.55
CA GLU A 237 -4.09 9.30 -5.97
C GLU A 237 -2.93 8.75 -6.81
N PRO A 238 -3.11 8.56 -8.14
CA PRO A 238 -2.03 8.20 -9.04
C PRO A 238 -0.95 9.29 -9.12
N VAL A 239 0.29 8.88 -9.45
CA VAL A 239 1.40 9.81 -9.67
C VAL A 239 1.06 10.79 -10.81
N CYS A 240 1.22 12.08 -10.53
CA CYS A 240 0.84 13.16 -11.43
C CYS A 240 1.98 13.67 -12.33
N ALA A 241 3.19 13.11 -12.24
CA ALA A 241 4.35 13.46 -13.04
C ALA A 241 4.77 12.31 -13.95
N ASN A 242 5.57 12.60 -14.96
CA ASN A 242 6.05 11.62 -15.93
C ASN A 242 7.26 10.83 -15.40
N VAL A 243 7.10 10.15 -14.26
CA VAL A 243 8.14 9.26 -13.71
C VAL A 243 8.25 7.98 -14.54
N ASP A 244 9.42 7.33 -14.53
CA ASP A 244 9.69 6.13 -15.33
C ASP A 244 9.15 4.86 -14.67
N PHE A 245 9.20 4.77 -13.35
CA PHE A 245 8.67 3.66 -12.56
C PHE A 245 8.10 4.18 -11.24
N LEU A 246 7.33 3.32 -10.58
CA LEU A 246 6.75 3.58 -9.27
C LEU A 246 7.47 2.74 -8.22
N SER A 247 7.70 3.29 -7.05
CA SER A 247 8.34 2.59 -5.95
C SER A 247 7.97 3.22 -4.62
N GLY A 248 8.22 2.52 -3.53
CA GLY A 248 8.06 3.04 -2.19
C GLY A 248 8.21 1.99 -1.11
N ASP A 249 7.89 2.39 0.13
CA ASP A 249 8.11 1.59 1.32
C ASP A 249 6.86 0.84 1.76
N LEU A 250 7.07 -0.36 2.29
CA LEU A 250 6.05 -1.03 3.09
C LEU A 250 6.06 -0.49 4.53
N ASP A 251 4.90 -0.41 5.14
CA ASP A 251 4.82 -0.12 6.57
C ASP A 251 5.62 -1.17 7.35
N PRO A 252 6.63 -0.79 8.13
CA PRO A 252 7.54 -1.74 8.79
C PRO A 252 6.88 -2.61 9.85
N TYR A 253 5.66 -2.27 10.28
CA TYR A 253 4.92 -3.00 11.30
C TYR A 253 3.82 -3.91 10.74
N GLN A 254 3.18 -3.51 9.65
CA GLN A 254 2.07 -4.24 9.02
C GLN A 254 2.42 -4.60 7.57
N CYS A 255 3.61 -5.09 7.33
CA CYS A 255 4.19 -5.20 5.99
C CYS A 255 3.33 -5.99 4.99
N VAL A 256 2.75 -7.13 5.39
CA VAL A 256 1.89 -7.91 4.48
C VAL A 256 0.61 -7.15 4.14
N TYR A 257 -0.02 -6.50 5.12
CA TYR A 257 -1.22 -5.69 4.87
C TYR A 257 -0.91 -4.46 4.02
N SER A 258 0.20 -3.78 4.35
CA SER A 258 0.70 -2.65 3.56
C SER A 258 1.02 -3.09 2.13
N ALA A 259 1.71 -4.23 1.93
CA ALA A 259 2.02 -4.77 0.61
C ALA A 259 0.77 -5.03 -0.24
N ARG A 260 -0.27 -5.61 0.37
CA ARG A 260 -1.55 -5.87 -0.28
C ARG A 260 -2.23 -4.59 -0.78
N TYR A 261 -2.29 -3.58 0.08
CA TYR A 261 -2.91 -2.30 -0.23
C TYR A 261 -2.05 -1.46 -1.19
N ALA A 262 -0.81 -1.16 -0.80
CA ALA A 262 0.10 -0.33 -1.58
C ALA A 262 0.43 -0.95 -2.96
N GLY A 263 0.67 -2.26 -3.01
CA GLY A 263 0.94 -2.95 -4.28
C GLY A 263 -0.22 -2.83 -5.27
N ARG A 264 -1.46 -2.92 -4.82
CA ARG A 264 -2.64 -2.72 -5.68
C ARG A 264 -2.80 -1.27 -6.12
N MET A 265 -2.48 -0.31 -5.24
CA MET A 265 -2.47 1.12 -5.59
C MET A 265 -1.42 1.43 -6.67
N LEU A 266 -0.27 0.77 -6.66
CA LEU A 266 0.75 0.92 -7.71
C LEU A 266 0.37 0.17 -8.99
N ALA A 267 -0.10 -1.07 -8.87
CA ALA A 267 -0.46 -1.92 -10.01
C ALA A 267 -1.54 -1.29 -10.90
N MET A 268 -2.51 -0.57 -10.31
CA MET A 268 -3.56 0.10 -11.08
C MET A 268 -3.05 1.21 -12.02
N GLN A 269 -1.82 1.71 -11.83
CA GLN A 269 -1.29 2.84 -12.60
C GLN A 269 -0.62 2.43 -13.92
N ASN A 270 -0.50 1.12 -14.21
CA ASN A 270 0.04 0.59 -15.47
C ASN A 270 1.48 1.03 -15.81
N LYS A 271 2.28 1.38 -14.81
CA LYS A 271 3.74 1.64 -14.93
C LYS A 271 4.52 0.45 -14.35
N PRO A 272 5.79 0.24 -14.69
CA PRO A 272 6.67 -0.62 -13.92
C PRO A 272 6.69 -0.19 -12.45
N TRP A 273 6.67 -1.13 -11.53
CA TRP A 273 6.63 -0.79 -10.10
C TRP A 273 7.32 -1.84 -9.23
N ASP A 274 7.79 -1.40 -8.09
CA ASP A 274 8.30 -2.23 -7.02
C ASP A 274 7.93 -1.68 -5.64
N LEU A 275 8.10 -2.51 -4.62
CA LEU A 275 7.96 -2.11 -3.23
C LEU A 275 9.15 -2.60 -2.40
N MET A 276 9.51 -1.80 -1.41
CA MET A 276 10.64 -2.00 -0.53
C MET A 276 10.18 -2.44 0.86
N SER A 277 10.64 -3.61 1.33
CA SER A 277 10.58 -3.95 2.75
C SER A 277 11.80 -3.40 3.47
N TRP A 278 11.57 -2.90 4.68
CA TRP A 278 12.67 -2.70 5.60
C TRP A 278 13.07 -4.07 6.19
N GLY A 279 14.32 -4.46 6.02
CA GLY A 279 14.89 -5.71 6.57
C GLY A 279 15.00 -5.71 8.08
N PHE A 280 14.43 -4.70 8.75
CA PHE A 280 14.46 -4.46 10.18
C PHE A 280 13.13 -3.85 10.66
N ARG A 281 12.95 -3.76 11.97
CA ARG A 281 11.80 -3.09 12.60
C ARG A 281 12.27 -2.00 13.54
N PHE A 282 11.59 -0.85 13.54
CA PHE A 282 11.76 0.12 14.61
C PHE A 282 11.03 -0.35 15.86
N ASN A 283 11.59 0.02 17.03
CA ASN A 283 10.93 -0.24 18.29
C ASN A 283 9.81 0.76 18.54
N ILE A 284 8.57 0.27 18.56
CA ILE A 284 7.38 1.07 18.87
C ILE A 284 7.30 1.53 20.33
N TYR A 285 8.16 1.02 21.21
CA TYR A 285 8.17 1.33 22.66
C TYR A 285 9.22 2.37 23.04
N GLY A 286 9.79 3.09 22.07
CA GLY A 286 10.74 4.17 22.34
C GLY A 286 12.14 3.72 22.77
N THR A 287 12.48 2.44 22.62
CA THR A 287 13.86 1.97 22.79
C THR A 287 14.61 2.00 21.45
N PRO A 288 15.94 2.21 21.43
CA PRO A 288 16.73 2.29 20.19
C PRO A 288 16.99 0.91 19.56
N LEU A 289 16.14 -0.08 19.81
CA LEU A 289 16.28 -1.43 19.27
C LEU A 289 15.73 -1.47 17.85
N VAL A 290 16.57 -1.87 16.90
CA VAL A 290 16.24 -2.05 15.50
C VAL A 290 16.52 -3.50 15.10
N PRO A 291 15.69 -4.46 15.54
CA PRO A 291 15.93 -5.88 15.29
C PRO A 291 15.75 -6.20 13.80
N PRO A 292 16.61 -7.07 13.24
CA PRO A 292 16.44 -7.55 11.89
C PRO A 292 15.22 -8.46 11.78
N LYS A 293 14.52 -8.40 10.66
CA LYS A 293 13.47 -9.37 10.32
C LYS A 293 14.10 -10.72 9.93
N HIS A 294 13.37 -11.80 10.19
CA HIS A 294 13.76 -13.13 9.72
C HIS A 294 13.52 -13.28 8.20
N PRO A 295 14.36 -14.00 7.45
CA PRO A 295 14.17 -14.23 6.01
C PRO A 295 12.80 -14.79 5.63
N VAL A 296 12.20 -15.66 6.45
CA VAL A 296 10.82 -16.18 6.22
C VAL A 296 9.78 -15.05 6.20
N GLN A 297 9.89 -14.06 7.08
CA GLN A 297 9.02 -12.89 7.07
C GLN A 297 9.24 -12.05 5.80
N LEU A 298 10.50 -11.82 5.42
CA LEU A 298 10.83 -11.07 4.20
C LEU A 298 10.31 -11.79 2.93
N MET A 299 10.37 -13.13 2.91
CA MET A 299 9.78 -13.94 1.81
C MET A 299 8.26 -13.81 1.78
N GLN A 300 7.57 -13.73 2.93
CA GLN A 300 6.12 -13.53 2.97
C GLN A 300 5.74 -12.12 2.50
N GLU A 301 6.48 -11.10 2.89
CA GLU A 301 6.30 -9.72 2.41
C GLU A 301 6.56 -9.63 0.90
N ALA A 302 7.64 -10.25 0.42
CA ALA A 302 7.95 -10.35 -1.00
C ALA A 302 6.85 -11.08 -1.78
N ALA A 303 6.32 -12.18 -1.25
CA ALA A 303 5.21 -12.93 -1.86
C ALA A 303 3.98 -12.05 -2.09
N ALA A 304 3.60 -11.23 -1.11
CA ALA A 304 2.47 -10.31 -1.23
C ALA A 304 2.67 -9.25 -2.31
N VAL A 305 3.91 -8.86 -2.61
CA VAL A 305 4.26 -7.90 -3.68
C VAL A 305 4.30 -8.58 -5.05
N ILE A 306 5.08 -9.67 -5.17
CA ILE A 306 5.31 -10.30 -6.48
C ILE A 306 4.09 -11.00 -7.04
N ALA A 307 3.18 -11.46 -6.18
CA ALA A 307 1.89 -12.02 -6.60
C ALA A 307 0.99 -11.00 -7.32
N LEU A 308 1.29 -9.71 -7.20
CA LEU A 308 0.61 -8.62 -7.90
C LEU A 308 1.33 -8.20 -9.20
N GLY A 309 2.45 -8.87 -9.53
CA GLY A 309 3.24 -8.60 -10.73
C GLY A 309 4.36 -7.57 -10.57
N GLY A 310 4.53 -6.99 -9.38
CA GLY A 310 5.58 -6.03 -9.06
C GLY A 310 6.93 -6.66 -8.81
N ALA A 311 7.97 -5.83 -8.76
CA ALA A 311 9.29 -6.19 -8.27
C ALA A 311 9.40 -5.92 -6.75
N TYR A 312 10.42 -6.47 -6.12
CA TYR A 312 10.61 -6.33 -4.68
C TYR A 312 12.06 -5.97 -4.36
N GLN A 313 12.26 -5.13 -3.37
CA GLN A 313 13.58 -4.82 -2.83
C GLN A 313 13.61 -4.92 -1.30
N ASN A 314 14.76 -5.29 -0.75
CA ASN A 314 15.01 -5.38 0.67
C ASN A 314 15.94 -4.23 1.11
N ASN A 315 15.51 -3.39 2.05
CA ASN A 315 16.31 -2.34 2.63
C ASN A 315 17.11 -2.88 3.83
N LEU A 316 18.41 -2.70 3.75
CA LEU A 316 19.38 -3.12 4.76
C LEU A 316 20.10 -1.90 5.33
N LEU A 317 20.23 -1.84 6.65
CA LEU A 317 21.00 -0.78 7.30
C LEU A 317 22.49 -0.89 6.93
N GLN A 318 23.13 0.27 6.71
CA GLN A 318 24.56 0.41 6.53
C GLN A 318 25.23 0.87 7.83
N PHE A 319 26.55 0.70 7.90
CA PHE A 319 27.33 1.38 8.92
C PHE A 319 27.44 2.87 8.65
N SER A 320 27.87 3.64 9.67
CA SER A 320 27.91 5.11 9.59
C SER A 320 28.89 5.66 8.53
N ASP A 321 29.80 4.83 8.01
CA ASP A 321 30.70 5.17 6.91
C ASP A 321 30.15 4.76 5.52
N GLY A 322 28.90 4.25 5.46
CA GLY A 322 28.28 3.78 4.23
C GLY A 322 28.68 2.36 3.80
N SER A 323 29.49 1.65 4.58
CA SER A 323 29.81 0.26 4.27
C SER A 323 28.63 -0.68 4.59
N PRO A 324 28.46 -1.77 3.81
CA PRO A 324 27.34 -2.71 4.02
C PRO A 324 27.55 -3.59 5.23
N ASP A 325 26.44 -3.94 5.93
CA ASP A 325 26.42 -4.98 6.95
C ASP A 325 26.38 -6.37 6.29
N MET A 326 27.57 -6.92 6.03
CA MET A 326 27.69 -8.19 5.30
C MET A 326 27.06 -9.37 6.02
N ASP A 327 27.05 -9.39 7.36
CA ASP A 327 26.43 -10.47 8.12
C ASP A 327 24.92 -10.53 7.88
N ARG A 328 24.26 -9.37 7.82
CA ARG A 328 22.84 -9.28 7.50
C ARG A 328 22.56 -9.64 6.05
N ILE A 329 23.37 -9.15 5.12
CA ILE A 329 23.23 -9.44 3.69
C ILE A 329 23.35 -10.94 3.44
N MET A 330 24.36 -11.59 3.99
CA MET A 330 24.57 -13.01 3.79
C MET A 330 23.48 -13.89 4.42
N ARG A 331 22.91 -13.45 5.56
CA ARG A 331 21.76 -14.11 6.16
C ARG A 331 20.53 -14.08 5.27
N ASP A 332 20.33 -12.99 4.49
CA ASP A 332 19.16 -12.77 3.66
C ASP A 332 19.28 -13.37 2.24
N ILE A 333 20.40 -14.05 1.91
CA ILE A 333 20.62 -14.74 0.61
C ILE A 333 19.48 -15.72 0.25
N PRO A 334 18.87 -16.49 1.18
CA PRO A 334 17.73 -17.34 0.85
C PRO A 334 16.55 -16.59 0.20
N LEU A 335 16.32 -15.34 0.58
CA LEU A 335 15.31 -14.46 -0.06
C LEU A 335 15.61 -14.26 -1.56
N ALA A 336 16.87 -14.04 -1.93
CA ALA A 336 17.27 -13.90 -3.32
C ALA A 336 17.02 -15.19 -4.14
N GLY A 337 17.19 -16.36 -3.53
CA GLY A 337 16.80 -17.67 -4.10
C GLY A 337 15.30 -17.75 -4.35
N PHE A 338 14.52 -17.43 -3.34
CA PHE A 338 13.05 -17.37 -3.39
C PHE A 338 12.55 -16.48 -4.54
N MET A 339 13.14 -15.30 -4.71
CA MET A 339 12.79 -14.36 -5.77
C MET A 339 13.09 -14.93 -7.16
N ARG A 340 14.31 -15.47 -7.38
CA ARG A 340 14.71 -16.00 -8.70
C ARG A 340 13.82 -17.14 -9.19
N GLU A 341 13.42 -18.05 -8.31
CA GLU A 341 12.55 -19.18 -8.65
C GLU A 341 11.17 -18.74 -9.14
N ARG A 342 10.70 -17.58 -8.68
CA ARG A 342 9.34 -17.08 -8.95
C ARG A 342 9.27 -16.06 -10.08
N ARG A 343 10.42 -15.50 -10.50
CA ARG A 343 10.49 -14.44 -11.52
C ARG A 343 9.61 -14.72 -12.75
N ARG A 344 9.76 -15.88 -13.38
CA ARG A 344 9.07 -16.23 -14.64
C ARG A 344 7.55 -16.32 -14.51
N PHE A 345 7.03 -16.46 -13.29
CA PHE A 345 5.61 -16.64 -13.00
C PHE A 345 4.93 -15.41 -12.45
N CYS A 346 5.71 -14.37 -12.13
CA CYS A 346 5.21 -13.18 -11.45
C CYS A 346 5.58 -11.89 -12.19
N HIS A 347 6.84 -11.76 -12.64
CA HIS A 347 7.39 -10.50 -13.13
C HIS A 347 6.62 -9.94 -14.33
N GLY A 348 6.24 -8.65 -14.23
CA GLY A 348 5.50 -7.94 -15.26
C GLY A 348 4.07 -8.46 -15.46
N GLY A 349 3.58 -9.29 -14.53
CA GLY A 349 2.20 -9.74 -14.52
C GLY A 349 1.23 -8.59 -14.29
N LYS A 350 -0.01 -8.76 -14.79
CA LYS A 350 -1.11 -7.81 -14.56
C LYS A 350 -2.24 -8.51 -13.83
N ILE A 351 -2.74 -7.89 -12.76
CA ILE A 351 -3.90 -8.39 -12.03
C ILE A 351 -5.08 -8.47 -13.02
N ILE A 352 -5.81 -9.58 -12.98
CA ILE A 352 -7.07 -9.70 -13.69
C ILE A 352 -8.16 -9.19 -12.75
N ASP A 353 -8.53 -7.93 -12.92
CA ASP A 353 -9.50 -7.24 -12.09
C ASP A 353 -10.90 -7.84 -12.27
N GLN A 354 -11.46 -8.45 -11.23
CA GLN A 354 -12.80 -9.03 -11.20
C GLN A 354 -13.64 -8.39 -10.09
N ALA A 355 -13.12 -8.40 -8.88
CA ALA A 355 -13.62 -7.61 -7.76
C ALA A 355 -12.66 -6.43 -7.55
N VAL A 356 -13.15 -5.20 -7.60
CA VAL A 356 -12.33 -4.01 -7.39
C VAL A 356 -12.89 -3.18 -6.26
N MET A 357 -12.02 -2.75 -5.35
CA MET A 357 -12.38 -1.82 -4.28
C MET A 357 -12.08 -0.39 -4.72
N LEU A 358 -13.10 0.49 -4.61
CA LEU A 358 -12.89 1.92 -4.81
C LEU A 358 -12.18 2.54 -3.62
N VAL A 359 -11.08 3.25 -3.88
CA VAL A 359 -10.41 4.12 -2.91
C VAL A 359 -10.64 5.57 -3.35
N PRO A 360 -11.63 6.25 -2.75
CA PRO A 360 -11.93 7.63 -3.14
C PRO A 360 -10.88 8.59 -2.57
N SER A 361 -10.13 9.22 -3.46
CA SER A 361 -9.07 10.18 -3.10
C SER A 361 -9.63 11.39 -2.37
N SER A 362 -10.76 11.92 -2.86
CA SER A 362 -11.45 13.09 -2.28
C SER A 362 -11.91 12.84 -0.85
N ASP A 363 -12.51 11.67 -0.59
CA ASP A 363 -12.97 11.27 0.74
C ASP A 363 -11.80 11.08 1.70
N ARG A 364 -10.72 10.43 1.26
CA ARG A 364 -9.55 10.19 2.10
C ARG A 364 -8.84 11.48 2.49
N TYR A 365 -8.75 12.47 1.60
CA TYR A 365 -8.15 13.76 1.92
C TYR A 365 -8.87 14.50 3.04
N LYS A 366 -10.17 14.21 3.26
CA LYS A 366 -10.95 14.82 4.36
C LYS A 366 -10.49 14.40 5.77
N GLU A 367 -9.75 13.28 5.91
CA GLU A 367 -9.22 12.87 7.22
C GLU A 367 -7.79 13.38 7.50
N MET A 368 -7.10 13.86 6.50
CA MET A 368 -5.71 14.27 6.65
C MET A 368 -5.57 15.59 7.41
N THR A 369 -4.60 15.63 8.33
CA THR A 369 -4.22 16.83 9.10
C THR A 369 -3.00 17.55 8.53
N ARG A 370 -2.35 16.95 7.52
CA ARG A 370 -1.26 17.51 6.72
C ARG A 370 -1.53 17.25 5.24
N PRO A 371 -0.82 17.89 4.30
CA PRO A 371 -1.05 17.69 2.88
C PRO A 371 -1.07 16.22 2.46
N PHE A 372 -0.14 15.40 2.98
CA PHE A 372 -0.07 13.96 2.72
C PHE A 372 0.30 13.21 4.00
N THR A 373 -0.55 12.31 4.44
CA THR A 373 -0.35 11.50 5.66
C THR A 373 -0.95 10.10 5.54
N ARG A 374 -0.65 9.24 6.53
CA ARG A 374 -1.28 7.92 6.66
C ARG A 374 -2.70 7.97 7.19
N GLU A 375 -3.12 9.10 7.73
CA GLU A 375 -4.45 9.25 8.32
C GLU A 375 -5.54 8.87 7.32
N GLY A 376 -6.56 8.19 7.79
CA GLY A 376 -7.66 7.76 6.97
C GLY A 376 -7.39 6.52 6.10
N ARG A 377 -6.30 5.79 6.29
CA ARG A 377 -6.03 4.55 5.53
C ARG A 377 -6.70 3.31 6.13
N GLU A 378 -7.00 3.33 7.43
CA GLU A 378 -7.36 2.15 8.21
C GLU A 378 -8.58 1.40 7.64
N LYS A 379 -9.59 2.14 7.19
CA LYS A 379 -10.80 1.57 6.58
C LYS A 379 -10.48 0.79 5.30
N PHE A 380 -9.65 1.35 4.44
CA PHE A 380 -9.24 0.75 3.17
C PHE A 380 -8.27 -0.41 3.36
N LEU A 381 -7.27 -0.22 4.23
CA LEU A 381 -6.29 -1.24 4.60
C LEU A 381 -6.97 -2.46 5.21
N GLY A 382 -7.86 -2.24 6.17
CA GLY A 382 -8.57 -3.32 6.87
C GLY A 382 -9.54 -4.06 5.96
N LEU A 383 -10.27 -3.37 5.09
CA LEU A 383 -11.16 -4.03 4.14
C LEU A 383 -10.36 -4.79 3.07
N THR A 384 -9.23 -4.25 2.61
CA THR A 384 -8.30 -4.99 1.72
C THR A 384 -7.83 -6.28 2.39
N ALA A 385 -7.40 -6.20 3.66
CA ALA A 385 -6.95 -7.37 4.42
C ALA A 385 -8.08 -8.41 4.55
N LEU A 386 -9.29 -7.99 4.89
CA LEU A 386 -10.45 -8.87 5.03
C LEU A 386 -10.81 -9.58 3.71
N LEU A 387 -10.85 -8.84 2.60
CA LEU A 387 -11.17 -9.39 1.28
C LEU A 387 -10.11 -10.40 0.82
N CYS A 388 -8.83 -10.06 0.95
CA CYS A 388 -7.73 -10.96 0.64
C CYS A 388 -7.75 -12.22 1.52
N ASP A 389 -7.96 -12.07 2.84
CA ASP A 389 -8.06 -13.19 3.78
C ASP A 389 -9.33 -14.05 3.56
N SER A 390 -10.32 -13.51 2.86
CA SER A 390 -11.51 -14.24 2.41
C SER A 390 -11.31 -15.01 1.11
N GLY A 391 -10.12 -14.89 0.50
CA GLY A 391 -9.78 -15.58 -0.75
C GLY A 391 -10.27 -14.86 -2.01
N GLU A 392 -10.55 -13.56 -1.94
CA GLU A 392 -10.93 -12.76 -3.11
C GLU A 392 -9.69 -12.29 -3.88
N SER A 393 -9.71 -12.50 -5.21
CA SER A 393 -8.73 -11.89 -6.12
C SER A 393 -9.10 -10.43 -6.35
N LEU A 394 -8.57 -9.54 -5.49
CA LEU A 394 -8.96 -8.15 -5.40
C LEU A 394 -8.08 -7.23 -6.25
N GLY A 395 -8.70 -6.26 -6.93
CA GLY A 395 -8.08 -5.05 -7.47
C GLY A 395 -8.45 -3.81 -6.65
N ILE A 396 -7.74 -2.72 -6.88
CA ILE A 396 -8.08 -1.38 -6.34
C ILE A 396 -8.15 -0.38 -7.48
N VAL A 397 -9.10 0.53 -7.39
CA VAL A 397 -9.26 1.65 -8.34
C VAL A 397 -9.56 2.94 -7.59
N ASN A 398 -9.20 4.08 -8.16
CA ASN A 398 -9.66 5.39 -7.71
C ASN A 398 -10.83 5.89 -8.57
N GLU A 399 -11.40 7.06 -8.23
CA GLU A 399 -12.58 7.59 -8.91
C GLU A 399 -12.36 7.84 -10.41
N SER A 400 -11.19 8.36 -10.80
CA SER A 400 -10.91 8.69 -12.19
C SER A 400 -10.86 7.42 -13.05
N ARG A 401 -10.14 6.41 -12.60
CA ARG A 401 -10.04 5.13 -13.30
C ARG A 401 -11.37 4.36 -13.28
N LEU A 402 -12.10 4.42 -12.16
CA LEU A 402 -13.41 3.75 -12.06
C LEU A 402 -14.35 4.22 -13.18
N LYS A 403 -14.44 5.52 -13.41
CA LYS A 403 -15.32 6.07 -14.46
C LYS A 403 -15.00 5.54 -15.86
N GLU A 404 -13.71 5.30 -16.15
CA GLU A 404 -13.26 4.82 -17.45
C GLU A 404 -13.48 3.31 -17.60
N THR A 405 -13.39 2.53 -16.53
CA THR A 405 -13.25 1.06 -16.58
C THR A 405 -14.34 0.30 -15.82
N ILE A 406 -15.32 0.98 -15.22
CA ILE A 406 -16.32 0.34 -14.34
C ILE A 406 -17.09 -0.80 -15.02
N GLY A 407 -17.32 -0.71 -16.34
CA GLY A 407 -18.00 -1.73 -17.12
C GLY A 407 -17.22 -3.04 -17.28
N ASP A 408 -15.92 -3.02 -16.99
CA ASP A 408 -15.05 -4.19 -17.09
C ASP A 408 -15.10 -5.07 -15.83
N TYR A 409 -15.66 -4.56 -14.72
CA TYR A 409 -15.64 -5.22 -13.43
C TYR A 409 -16.96 -5.94 -13.14
N PRO A 410 -16.94 -7.26 -12.87
CA PRO A 410 -18.11 -7.99 -12.39
C PRO A 410 -18.61 -7.53 -11.02
N LEU A 411 -17.71 -7.08 -10.13
CA LEU A 411 -18.03 -6.59 -8.79
C LEU A 411 -17.24 -5.34 -8.44
N VAL A 412 -17.95 -4.28 -8.04
CA VAL A 412 -17.37 -3.09 -7.42
C VAL A 412 -17.65 -3.13 -5.92
N ILE A 413 -16.65 -2.81 -5.10
CA ILE A 413 -16.74 -2.78 -3.64
C ILE A 413 -16.52 -1.35 -3.17
N LEU A 414 -17.48 -0.80 -2.44
CA LEU A 414 -17.42 0.51 -1.83
C LEU A 414 -17.15 0.33 -0.33
N PRO A 415 -15.99 0.76 0.17
CA PRO A 415 -15.62 0.64 1.58
C PRO A 415 -16.36 1.66 2.45
N GLU A 416 -16.14 1.61 3.76
CA GLU A 416 -16.56 2.69 4.67
C GLU A 416 -15.92 4.02 4.27
N LEU A 417 -16.73 5.06 4.17
CA LEU A 417 -16.31 6.42 3.83
C LEU A 417 -16.10 7.28 5.08
N TYR A 418 -15.38 8.38 4.91
CA TYR A 418 -15.21 9.41 5.95
C TYR A 418 -16.28 10.50 5.87
N ASP A 419 -16.51 11.00 4.66
CA ASP A 419 -17.46 12.11 4.40
C ASP A 419 -18.47 11.74 3.32
N GLY A 420 -18.00 11.31 2.14
CA GLY A 420 -18.88 10.95 1.05
C GLY A 420 -18.17 10.77 -0.29
N LEU A 421 -18.97 10.73 -1.35
CA LEU A 421 -18.50 10.62 -2.72
C LEU A 421 -18.90 11.86 -3.52
N GLU A 422 -18.12 12.19 -4.52
CA GLU A 422 -18.48 13.18 -5.52
C GLU A 422 -19.78 12.74 -6.24
N PRO A 423 -20.70 13.69 -6.54
CA PRO A 423 -22.00 13.35 -7.12
C PRO A 423 -21.92 12.52 -8.43
N ASP A 424 -20.93 12.78 -9.26
CA ASP A 424 -20.72 12.05 -10.52
C ASP A 424 -20.21 10.63 -10.30
N THR A 425 -19.43 10.38 -9.25
CA THR A 425 -19.01 9.03 -8.84
C THR A 425 -20.22 8.24 -8.34
N LEU A 426 -21.09 8.87 -7.56
CA LEU A 426 -22.32 8.24 -7.07
C LEU A 426 -23.27 7.85 -8.23
N GLU A 427 -23.44 8.72 -9.20
CA GLU A 427 -24.25 8.44 -10.40
C GLU A 427 -23.62 7.36 -11.29
N THR A 428 -22.31 7.32 -11.39
CA THR A 428 -21.57 6.25 -12.08
C THR A 428 -21.88 4.88 -11.45
N LEU A 429 -21.83 4.78 -10.12
CA LEU A 429 -22.19 3.55 -9.38
C LEU A 429 -23.65 3.17 -9.58
N ARG A 430 -24.57 4.13 -9.54
CA ARG A 430 -26.00 3.91 -9.79
C ARG A 430 -26.23 3.33 -11.20
N THR A 431 -25.67 3.97 -12.21
CA THR A 431 -25.79 3.55 -13.61
C THR A 431 -25.21 2.15 -13.82
N TYR A 432 -24.06 1.87 -13.22
CA TYR A 432 -23.41 0.56 -13.29
C TYR A 432 -24.32 -0.54 -12.73
N VAL A 433 -24.86 -0.37 -11.53
CA VAL A 433 -25.71 -1.41 -10.92
C VAL A 433 -27.02 -1.57 -11.67
N THR A 434 -27.69 -0.47 -12.02
CA THR A 434 -28.96 -0.56 -12.75
C THR A 434 -28.78 -1.15 -14.16
N GLY A 435 -27.60 -1.02 -14.74
CA GLY A 435 -27.20 -1.63 -16.02
C GLY A 435 -26.92 -3.13 -15.96
N GLY A 436 -26.69 -3.71 -14.80
CA GLY A 436 -26.44 -5.15 -14.62
C GLY A 436 -25.19 -5.49 -13.80
N GLY A 437 -24.40 -4.51 -13.36
CA GLY A 437 -23.24 -4.72 -12.50
C GLY A 437 -23.62 -5.11 -11.07
N SER A 438 -22.65 -5.60 -10.31
CA SER A 438 -22.81 -5.89 -8.88
C SER A 438 -22.02 -4.90 -8.02
N LEU A 439 -22.66 -4.32 -7.01
CA LEU A 439 -22.04 -3.42 -6.03
C LEU A 439 -22.13 -4.04 -4.65
N LEU A 440 -21.04 -4.05 -3.88
CA LEU A 440 -21.02 -4.36 -2.47
C LEU A 440 -20.63 -3.11 -1.68
N ALA A 441 -21.59 -2.55 -0.93
CA ALA A 441 -21.35 -1.40 -0.05
C ALA A 441 -21.13 -1.90 1.39
N VAL A 442 -20.01 -1.47 1.99
CA VAL A 442 -19.59 -1.91 3.33
C VAL A 442 -19.34 -0.69 4.19
N GLY A 443 -20.03 -0.60 5.31
CA GLY A 443 -19.80 0.45 6.30
C GLY A 443 -21.04 1.25 6.67
N THR A 444 -20.99 1.94 7.78
CA THR A 444 -22.12 2.67 8.36
C THR A 444 -22.43 3.96 7.62
N LYS A 445 -21.42 4.82 7.41
CA LYS A 445 -21.58 6.07 6.62
C LYS A 445 -21.88 5.79 5.16
N THR A 446 -21.22 4.77 4.60
CA THR A 446 -21.44 4.35 3.22
C THR A 446 -22.86 3.91 2.95
N VAL A 447 -23.41 3.03 3.79
CA VAL A 447 -24.80 2.58 3.61
C VAL A 447 -25.79 3.71 3.86
N LYS A 448 -25.52 4.60 4.81
CA LYS A 448 -26.35 5.79 5.05
C LYS A 448 -26.34 6.71 3.83
N LEU A 449 -25.17 7.00 3.25
CA LEU A 449 -25.04 7.83 2.04
C LEU A 449 -25.88 7.24 0.88
N LEU A 450 -25.73 5.94 0.60
CA LEU A 450 -26.46 5.31 -0.50
C LEU A 450 -27.98 5.29 -0.25
N SER A 451 -28.42 5.02 0.99
CA SER A 451 -29.81 5.08 1.38
C SER A 451 -30.40 6.48 1.16
N ASP A 452 -29.72 7.53 1.63
CA ASP A 452 -30.14 8.92 1.47
C ASP A 452 -30.13 9.36 -0.01
N ALA A 453 -29.24 8.79 -0.82
CA ALA A 453 -29.19 9.01 -2.25
C ALA A 453 -30.27 8.22 -3.04
N GLY A 454 -31.17 7.49 -2.36
CA GLY A 454 -32.29 6.80 -2.98
C GLY A 454 -31.95 5.46 -3.67
N PHE A 455 -30.92 4.75 -3.19
CA PHE A 455 -30.73 3.35 -3.53
C PHE A 455 -31.83 2.50 -2.86
N PRO A 456 -32.19 1.32 -3.39
CA PRO A 456 -33.43 0.59 -3.03
C PRO A 456 -33.35 -0.12 -1.68
N PHE A 457 -32.90 0.55 -0.64
CA PHE A 457 -32.87 0.07 0.74
C PHE A 457 -32.89 1.25 1.72
N THR A 458 -33.20 0.96 2.98
CA THR A 458 -33.08 1.92 4.09
C THR A 458 -31.99 1.47 5.05
N ALA A 459 -31.32 2.44 5.67
CA ALA A 459 -30.30 2.22 6.67
C ALA A 459 -30.59 3.05 7.92
N GLU A 460 -30.69 2.39 9.08
CA GLU A 460 -30.94 3.02 10.37
C GLU A 460 -29.95 2.53 11.41
N GLU A 461 -29.46 3.44 12.26
CA GLU A 461 -28.56 3.07 13.35
C GLU A 461 -29.19 2.05 14.29
N TYR A 462 -28.46 0.98 14.59
CA TYR A 462 -28.88 -0.02 15.56
C TYR A 462 -28.58 0.47 16.98
N LYS A 463 -29.62 0.75 17.76
CA LYS A 463 -29.54 1.40 19.08
C LYS A 463 -29.81 0.47 20.25
N GLU A 464 -30.08 -0.79 20.01
CA GLU A 464 -30.32 -1.75 21.07
C GLU A 464 -29.02 -2.09 21.79
N TYR A 465 -29.03 -1.95 23.13
CA TYR A 465 -27.87 -2.32 23.94
C TYR A 465 -27.76 -3.84 24.11
N PRO A 466 -26.59 -4.44 23.88
CA PRO A 466 -26.45 -5.86 24.04
C PRO A 466 -26.45 -6.26 25.51
N TYR A 467 -27.09 -7.36 25.81
CA TYR A 467 -26.88 -8.08 27.04
C TYR A 467 -25.62 -8.94 26.89
N LEU A 468 -24.51 -8.40 27.32
CA LEU A 468 -23.24 -9.08 27.27
C LEU A 468 -22.96 -9.81 28.58
N PRO A 469 -22.28 -10.99 28.58
CA PRO A 469 -21.92 -11.69 29.80
C PRO A 469 -21.15 -10.78 30.77
N GLY A 470 -21.51 -10.76 32.04
CA GLY A 470 -20.96 -9.83 33.02
C GLY A 470 -19.43 -9.88 33.16
N TRP A 471 -18.79 -11.03 32.92
CA TRP A 471 -17.35 -11.16 32.94
C TRP A 471 -16.65 -10.49 31.72
N ALA A 472 -17.33 -10.39 30.58
CA ALA A 472 -16.76 -9.78 29.38
C ALA A 472 -16.53 -8.28 29.56
N PHE A 473 -17.29 -7.64 30.46
CA PHE A 473 -17.17 -6.21 30.78
C PHE A 473 -16.73 -5.95 32.22
N GLY A 474 -16.23 -6.96 32.87
CA GLY A 474 -15.60 -6.88 34.18
C GLY A 474 -16.51 -6.41 35.31
N THR A 475 -16.11 -6.79 36.48
CA THR A 475 -16.60 -6.28 37.75
C THR A 475 -16.37 -4.77 37.95
N THR A 476 -15.77 -4.11 36.98
CA THR A 476 -15.31 -2.72 37.11
C THR A 476 -16.35 -1.68 36.78
N GLY A 477 -17.61 -2.04 36.47
CA GLY A 477 -18.64 -1.03 36.19
C GLY A 477 -18.29 -0.04 35.06
N PHE A 478 -17.13 -0.24 34.45
CA PHE A 478 -16.42 0.69 33.59
C PHE A 478 -17.12 0.92 32.26
N LEU A 479 -17.95 -0.01 31.83
CA LEU A 479 -18.46 0.00 30.47
C LEU A 479 -19.97 0.24 30.38
N LYS A 480 -20.61 0.50 31.52
CA LYS A 480 -22.07 0.78 31.53
C LYS A 480 -22.42 2.18 30.99
N HIS A 481 -21.47 3.09 30.86
CA HIS A 481 -21.81 4.50 30.65
C HIS A 481 -21.03 5.27 29.58
N ASP A 482 -19.97 4.69 28.99
CA ASP A 482 -19.02 5.49 28.19
C ASP A 482 -18.72 4.92 26.80
N PHE A 483 -19.66 4.24 26.14
CA PHE A 483 -19.54 4.10 24.68
C PHE A 483 -19.89 5.45 24.05
N PRO A 484 -18.97 6.05 23.26
CA PRO A 484 -19.31 7.23 22.46
C PRO A 484 -20.58 6.96 21.65
N ALA A 485 -21.40 7.96 21.44
CA ALA A 485 -22.58 7.85 20.58
C ALA A 485 -22.16 7.23 19.23
N GLY A 486 -22.85 6.18 18.80
CA GLY A 486 -22.50 5.43 17.58
C GLY A 486 -21.59 4.22 17.76
N ASN A 487 -21.09 3.93 18.96
CA ASN A 487 -20.22 2.76 19.23
C ASN A 487 -20.93 1.68 20.09
N ASN A 488 -22.23 1.52 19.93
CA ASN A 488 -22.96 0.46 20.63
C ASN A 488 -22.53 -0.91 20.15
N PRO A 489 -22.06 -1.80 21.04
CA PRO A 489 -21.73 -3.17 20.67
C PRO A 489 -22.99 -3.97 20.36
N ALA A 490 -22.88 -4.92 19.43
CA ALA A 490 -23.92 -5.88 19.11
C ALA A 490 -23.30 -7.23 18.76
N TYR A 491 -24.09 -8.32 18.88
CA TYR A 491 -23.72 -9.60 18.30
C TYR A 491 -24.09 -9.59 16.82
N LEU A 492 -23.19 -10.14 15.99
CA LEU A 492 -23.42 -10.30 14.57
C LEU A 492 -23.48 -11.79 14.24
N SER A 493 -24.68 -12.31 13.94
CA SER A 493 -24.82 -13.68 13.45
C SER A 493 -24.61 -13.74 11.94
N VAL A 494 -23.88 -14.76 11.48
CA VAL A 494 -23.58 -14.98 10.06
C VAL A 494 -24.12 -16.34 9.64
N GLY A 495 -25.19 -16.35 8.83
CA GLY A 495 -25.82 -17.57 8.34
C GLY A 495 -26.69 -18.29 9.37
N GLU A 496 -27.00 -19.55 9.07
CA GLU A 496 -27.78 -20.43 9.98
C GLU A 496 -26.82 -21.10 10.98
N GLY A 497 -26.95 -20.77 12.26
CA GLY A 497 -26.16 -21.41 13.32
C GLY A 497 -25.88 -20.51 14.52
N ALA A 498 -25.13 -21.04 15.48
CA ALA A 498 -24.78 -20.37 16.74
C ALA A 498 -23.47 -19.61 16.67
N ASP A 499 -23.01 -19.24 15.49
CA ASP A 499 -21.71 -18.57 15.28
C ASP A 499 -21.90 -17.06 15.24
N TYR A 500 -21.45 -16.39 16.29
CA TYR A 500 -21.61 -14.97 16.46
C TYR A 500 -20.27 -14.24 16.52
N GLY A 501 -20.09 -13.25 15.63
CA GLY A 501 -19.09 -12.20 15.82
C GLY A 501 -19.62 -11.10 16.74
N VAL A 502 -18.75 -10.15 17.05
CA VAL A 502 -19.11 -8.94 17.80
C VAL A 502 -18.77 -7.72 16.93
N THR A 503 -19.67 -6.77 16.88
CA THR A 503 -19.46 -5.51 16.14
C THR A 503 -19.80 -4.31 17.02
N VAL A 504 -19.32 -3.13 16.63
CA VAL A 504 -19.66 -1.85 17.26
C VAL A 504 -20.11 -0.86 16.19
N GLY A 505 -21.05 0.02 16.55
CA GLY A 505 -21.52 1.06 15.65
C GLY A 505 -22.13 0.50 14.36
N ALA A 506 -23.20 -0.31 14.47
CA ALA A 506 -23.83 -0.97 13.33
C ALA A 506 -25.12 -0.27 12.88
N PHE A 507 -25.50 -0.49 11.63
CA PHE A 507 -26.79 -0.10 11.05
C PHE A 507 -27.59 -1.35 10.68
N LYS A 508 -28.88 -1.35 10.98
CA LYS A 508 -29.83 -2.27 10.37
C LYS A 508 -30.14 -1.78 8.94
N VAL A 509 -30.26 -2.74 8.03
CA VAL A 509 -30.50 -2.46 6.60
C VAL A 509 -31.73 -3.23 6.11
N GLU A 510 -32.65 -2.55 5.45
CA GLU A 510 -33.92 -3.10 5.01
C GLU A 510 -34.19 -2.80 3.54
N ALA A 511 -34.73 -3.77 2.80
CA ALA A 511 -35.19 -3.58 1.43
C ALA A 511 -36.48 -4.39 1.22
N GLU A 512 -37.35 -3.97 0.27
CA GLU A 512 -38.61 -4.65 -0.04
C GLU A 512 -38.37 -6.11 -0.47
N THR A 513 -37.42 -6.30 -1.38
CA THR A 513 -36.97 -7.63 -1.82
C THR A 513 -35.51 -7.80 -1.39
N ARG A 514 -35.24 -8.81 -0.57
CA ARG A 514 -33.90 -9.06 -0.05
C ARG A 514 -33.63 -10.51 0.31
N THR A 515 -32.32 -10.85 0.30
CA THR A 515 -31.76 -12.03 0.98
C THR A 515 -30.90 -11.55 2.14
N VAL A 516 -31.13 -12.05 3.35
CA VAL A 516 -30.36 -11.68 4.54
C VAL A 516 -29.17 -12.61 4.70
N PHE A 517 -28.01 -12.07 5.02
CA PHE A 517 -26.74 -12.79 5.21
C PHE A 517 -26.22 -12.68 6.64
N ALA A 518 -26.52 -11.59 7.33
CA ALA A 518 -26.18 -11.40 8.73
C ALA A 518 -27.25 -10.56 9.46
N GLU A 519 -27.40 -10.81 10.74
CA GLU A 519 -28.33 -10.10 11.61
C GLU A 519 -27.64 -9.60 12.89
N LEU A 520 -28.10 -8.45 13.40
CA LEU A 520 -27.69 -7.85 14.66
C LEU A 520 -28.59 -8.32 15.78
N HIS A 521 -28.00 -8.72 16.89
CA HIS A 521 -28.75 -9.15 18.09
C HIS A 521 -28.21 -8.41 19.33
N ASN A 522 -29.12 -8.04 20.23
CA ASN A 522 -28.77 -7.50 21.54
C ASN A 522 -28.50 -8.58 22.60
N ALA A 523 -28.89 -9.83 22.33
CA ALA A 523 -28.65 -10.99 23.18
C ALA A 523 -28.53 -12.27 22.35
N LEU A 524 -27.64 -13.19 22.75
CA LEU A 524 -27.43 -14.48 22.07
C LEU A 524 -28.67 -15.40 22.10
N GLN A 525 -29.54 -15.22 23.08
CA GLN A 525 -30.80 -15.98 23.16
C GLN A 525 -31.93 -15.39 22.31
N ASN A 526 -31.76 -14.17 21.81
CA ASN A 526 -32.78 -13.54 20.98
C ASN A 526 -32.64 -14.06 19.55
N LYS A 527 -33.64 -14.87 19.13
CA LYS A 527 -33.64 -15.49 17.80
C LYS A 527 -34.08 -14.55 16.68
N SER A 528 -34.70 -13.42 17.00
CA SER A 528 -35.08 -12.41 16.02
C SER A 528 -34.02 -11.29 16.01
N GLY A 529 -33.24 -11.20 14.92
CA GLY A 529 -32.25 -10.17 14.70
C GLY A 529 -32.76 -9.07 13.77
N ALA A 530 -32.06 -7.96 13.76
CA ALA A 530 -32.22 -6.92 12.74
C ALA A 530 -31.25 -7.17 11.59
N PRO A 531 -31.65 -7.15 10.31
CA PRO A 531 -30.75 -7.39 9.20
C PRO A 531 -29.59 -6.39 9.19
N ALA A 532 -28.34 -6.90 9.15
CA ALA A 532 -27.11 -6.13 9.07
C ALA A 532 -26.46 -6.21 7.69
N ALA A 533 -26.71 -7.35 7.00
CA ALA A 533 -26.16 -7.58 5.67
C ALA A 533 -27.22 -8.22 4.77
N ILE A 534 -27.47 -7.60 3.63
CA ILE A 534 -28.46 -8.03 2.65
C ILE A 534 -27.94 -7.97 1.22
N ILE A 535 -28.55 -8.74 0.33
CA ILE A 535 -28.47 -8.53 -1.13
C ILE A 535 -29.88 -8.23 -1.63
N THR A 536 -30.01 -7.17 -2.41
CA THR A 536 -31.26 -6.74 -3.05
C THR A 536 -31.03 -6.52 -4.56
N PRO A 537 -32.03 -6.79 -5.42
CA PRO A 537 -31.93 -6.41 -6.83
C PRO A 537 -31.97 -4.88 -6.99
N TYR A 538 -31.25 -4.37 -7.97
CA TYR A 538 -31.35 -2.97 -8.37
C TYR A 538 -31.24 -2.82 -9.89
N GLY A 539 -32.35 -2.53 -10.56
CA GLY A 539 -32.43 -2.56 -12.01
C GLY A 539 -32.16 -3.98 -12.53
N LYS A 540 -31.11 -4.12 -13.36
CA LYS A 540 -30.66 -5.42 -13.88
C LYS A 540 -29.57 -6.06 -13.03
N GLY A 541 -28.99 -5.33 -12.09
CA GLY A 541 -27.85 -5.76 -11.26
C GLY A 541 -28.24 -6.13 -9.85
N LYS A 542 -27.22 -6.27 -9.00
CA LYS A 542 -27.33 -6.66 -7.60
C LYS A 542 -26.63 -5.67 -6.69
N LEU A 543 -27.25 -5.36 -5.59
CA LEU A 543 -26.68 -4.50 -4.55
C LEU A 543 -26.54 -5.30 -3.25
N GLY A 544 -25.30 -5.56 -2.84
CA GLY A 544 -24.96 -6.06 -1.52
C GLY A 544 -24.74 -4.89 -0.57
N VAL A 545 -25.28 -4.97 0.62
CA VAL A 545 -25.19 -3.91 1.63
C VAL A 545 -24.81 -4.52 2.98
N ILE A 546 -23.78 -4.00 3.63
CA ILE A 546 -23.33 -4.39 4.97
C ILE A 546 -23.28 -3.14 5.85
N GLY A 547 -24.18 -3.06 6.83
CA GLY A 547 -24.30 -1.91 7.74
C GLY A 547 -23.27 -1.89 8.88
N VAL A 548 -22.06 -2.38 8.63
CA VAL A 548 -20.96 -2.47 9.61
C VAL A 548 -19.67 -2.05 8.95
N ASP A 549 -18.85 -1.22 9.62
CA ASP A 549 -17.48 -0.93 9.21
C ASP A 549 -16.58 -2.16 9.47
N LEU A 550 -16.68 -3.13 8.56
CA LEU A 550 -15.87 -4.35 8.66
C LEU A 550 -14.38 -4.08 8.53
N GLY A 551 -13.97 -3.09 7.74
CA GLY A 551 -12.57 -2.79 7.48
C GLY A 551 -11.82 -2.39 8.74
N THR A 552 -12.25 -1.32 9.39
CA THR A 552 -11.61 -0.83 10.63
C THR A 552 -11.68 -1.88 11.74
N GLN A 553 -12.82 -2.56 11.87
CA GLN A 553 -13.00 -3.55 12.92
C GLN A 553 -12.18 -4.82 12.70
N TYR A 554 -12.00 -5.26 11.44
CA TYR A 554 -11.14 -6.40 11.12
C TYR A 554 -9.66 -6.10 11.38
N LEU A 555 -9.22 -4.88 11.11
CA LEU A 555 -7.85 -4.46 11.41
C LEU A 555 -7.58 -4.43 12.92
N ALA A 556 -8.57 -3.99 13.70
CA ALA A 556 -8.48 -3.95 15.16
C ALA A 556 -8.56 -5.34 15.79
N CYS A 557 -9.44 -6.20 15.28
CA CYS A 557 -9.66 -7.54 15.80
C CYS A 557 -10.10 -8.49 14.68
N VAL A 558 -9.20 -9.38 14.28
CA VAL A 558 -9.47 -10.37 13.23
C VAL A 558 -10.51 -11.39 13.69
N GLN A 559 -11.71 -11.30 13.14
CA GLN A 559 -12.82 -12.23 13.40
C GLN A 559 -13.09 -13.07 12.14
N TYR A 560 -13.12 -14.40 12.28
CA TYR A 560 -13.36 -15.28 11.13
C TYR A 560 -14.79 -15.16 10.58
N GLN A 561 -15.78 -14.76 11.41
CA GLN A 561 -17.14 -14.51 11.00
C GLN A 561 -17.25 -13.43 9.92
N TYR A 562 -16.38 -12.41 9.96
CA TYR A 562 -16.32 -11.39 8.91
C TYR A 562 -15.87 -11.97 7.58
N ARG A 563 -14.90 -12.89 7.59
CA ARG A 563 -14.47 -13.59 6.37
C ARG A 563 -15.58 -14.45 5.79
N GLU A 564 -16.30 -15.16 6.65
CA GLU A 564 -17.44 -15.99 6.23
C GLU A 564 -18.57 -15.15 5.63
N LEU A 565 -18.89 -13.99 6.21
CA LEU A 565 -19.87 -13.06 5.68
C LEU A 565 -19.47 -12.59 4.26
N ILE A 566 -18.22 -12.15 4.08
CA ILE A 566 -17.71 -11.73 2.77
C ILE A 566 -17.83 -12.87 1.75
N ARG A 567 -17.35 -14.08 2.08
CA ARG A 567 -17.40 -15.24 1.17
C ARG A 567 -18.82 -15.56 0.72
N ARG A 568 -19.78 -15.54 1.63
CA ARG A 568 -21.20 -15.82 1.33
C ARG A 568 -21.81 -14.76 0.43
N MET A 569 -21.52 -13.50 0.68
CA MET A 569 -22.08 -12.40 -0.10
C MET A 569 -21.45 -12.31 -1.50
N THR A 570 -20.13 -12.36 -1.60
CA THR A 570 -19.44 -12.27 -2.89
C THR A 570 -19.80 -13.44 -3.80
N ALA A 571 -19.95 -14.64 -3.26
CA ALA A 571 -20.42 -15.82 -4.02
C ALA A 571 -21.82 -15.66 -4.65
N LYS A 572 -22.65 -14.73 -4.16
CA LYS A 572 -23.97 -14.41 -4.73
C LYS A 572 -23.96 -13.19 -5.64
N LEU A 573 -22.94 -12.32 -5.49
CA LEU A 573 -22.81 -11.10 -6.27
C LEU A 573 -22.14 -11.35 -7.63
N TYR A 574 -21.12 -12.22 -7.68
CA TYR A 574 -20.43 -12.53 -8.93
C TYR A 574 -19.86 -13.96 -8.95
N ASP A 575 -19.38 -14.41 -10.11
CA ASP A 575 -18.69 -15.69 -10.27
C ASP A 575 -17.21 -15.47 -10.65
N PRO A 576 -16.27 -15.57 -9.68
CA PRO A 576 -14.86 -15.30 -9.93
C PRO A 576 -14.20 -16.37 -10.83
N ILE A 577 -13.12 -15.97 -11.53
CA ILE A 577 -12.27 -16.88 -12.31
C ILE A 577 -11.73 -18.01 -11.41
N ALA A 578 -11.16 -17.65 -10.27
CA ALA A 578 -10.68 -18.61 -9.27
C ALA A 578 -11.33 -18.35 -7.91
N ARG A 579 -11.53 -19.42 -7.14
CA ARG A 579 -12.12 -19.38 -5.78
C ARG A 579 -11.37 -20.34 -4.86
N VAL A 580 -11.14 -19.93 -3.62
CA VAL A 580 -10.70 -20.81 -2.54
C VAL A 580 -11.93 -21.54 -1.99
N GLU A 581 -12.03 -22.84 -2.22
CA GLU A 581 -13.14 -23.67 -1.76
C GLU A 581 -12.94 -24.17 -0.32
N SER A 582 -11.70 -24.57 0.00
CA SER A 582 -11.29 -24.96 1.35
C SER A 582 -9.82 -24.67 1.60
N THR A 583 -9.44 -24.50 2.86
CA THR A 583 -8.04 -24.38 3.31
C THR A 583 -7.99 -24.50 4.83
N ASP A 584 -6.89 -25.03 5.36
CA ASP A 584 -6.61 -25.06 6.82
C ASP A 584 -5.94 -23.76 7.32
N GLY A 585 -5.63 -22.82 6.43
CA GLY A 585 -4.94 -21.59 6.74
C GLY A 585 -5.66 -20.33 6.28
N VAL A 586 -4.93 -19.24 6.22
CA VAL A 586 -5.37 -18.01 5.58
C VAL A 586 -4.77 -17.96 4.18
N CYS A 587 -5.61 -18.18 3.18
CA CYS A 587 -5.22 -18.28 1.78
C CYS A 587 -5.60 -17.03 1.02
N GLU A 588 -4.62 -16.26 0.58
CA GLU A 588 -4.84 -15.23 -0.44
C GLU A 588 -4.59 -15.79 -1.83
N ILE A 589 -5.46 -15.48 -2.77
CA ILE A 589 -5.23 -15.75 -4.19
C ILE A 589 -5.22 -14.47 -5.00
N VAL A 590 -4.41 -14.45 -6.07
CA VAL A 590 -4.43 -13.39 -7.08
C VAL A 590 -4.44 -14.04 -8.47
N CYS A 591 -5.48 -13.73 -9.26
CA CYS A 591 -5.51 -14.05 -10.67
C CYS A 591 -4.62 -13.06 -11.42
N LEU A 592 -3.50 -13.55 -11.96
CA LEU A 592 -2.50 -12.73 -12.62
C LEU A 592 -2.33 -13.18 -14.07
N LYS A 593 -2.24 -12.22 -14.99
CA LYS A 593 -1.91 -12.50 -16.40
C LYS A 593 -0.42 -12.25 -16.63
N VAL A 594 0.35 -13.34 -16.81
CA VAL A 594 1.79 -13.28 -17.06
C VAL A 594 2.07 -13.79 -18.47
N ASN A 595 2.74 -12.99 -19.30
CA ASN A 595 3.03 -13.33 -20.71
C ASN A 595 1.78 -13.82 -21.49
N GLY A 596 0.64 -13.18 -21.24
CA GLY A 596 -0.62 -13.51 -21.88
C GLY A 596 -1.38 -14.70 -21.30
N LYS A 597 -0.79 -15.45 -20.36
CA LYS A 597 -1.39 -16.65 -19.71
C LYS A 597 -1.91 -16.31 -18.33
N LEU A 598 -3.05 -16.92 -17.95
CA LEU A 598 -3.54 -16.91 -16.59
C LEU A 598 -2.63 -17.71 -15.67
N THR A 599 -2.31 -17.14 -14.52
CA THR A 599 -1.77 -17.83 -13.35
C THR A 599 -2.62 -17.50 -12.13
N VAL A 600 -2.72 -18.43 -11.17
CA VAL A 600 -3.28 -18.13 -9.85
C VAL A 600 -2.12 -18.16 -8.86
N GLN A 601 -1.81 -16.99 -8.33
CA GLN A 601 -0.84 -16.84 -7.25
C GLN A 601 -1.52 -17.27 -5.96
N ILE A 602 -0.84 -18.07 -5.13
CA ILE A 602 -1.36 -18.60 -3.87
C ILE A 602 -0.40 -18.21 -2.77
N ILE A 603 -0.87 -17.43 -1.81
CA ILE A 603 -0.06 -16.91 -0.70
C ILE A 603 -0.55 -17.48 0.61
N ASN A 604 0.35 -18.05 1.40
CA ASN A 604 0.10 -18.36 2.79
C ASN A 604 0.16 -17.05 3.59
N ALA A 605 -0.99 -16.53 3.92
CA ALA A 605 -1.15 -15.28 4.66
C ALA A 605 -1.33 -15.50 6.17
N GLY A 606 -0.97 -16.65 6.67
CA GLY A 606 -0.93 -16.97 8.10
C GLY A 606 0.22 -16.28 8.83
N GLY A 607 0.33 -16.53 10.14
CA GLY A 607 1.43 -16.05 10.98
C GLY A 607 1.12 -14.80 11.78
N THR A 608 2.15 -14.28 12.44
CA THR A 608 2.07 -13.19 13.42
C THR A 608 2.28 -11.79 12.86
N HIS A 609 2.43 -11.66 11.54
CA HIS A 609 2.64 -10.37 10.85
C HIS A 609 1.57 -9.30 11.14
N ARG A 610 0.46 -9.72 11.74
CA ARG A 610 -0.67 -8.85 12.14
C ARG A 610 -0.42 -8.09 13.44
N ASP A 611 0.49 -8.59 14.29
CA ASP A 611 0.81 -7.93 15.55
C ASP A 611 1.97 -6.95 15.36
N LEU A 612 1.74 -5.68 15.66
CA LEU A 612 2.74 -4.61 15.57
C LEU A 612 3.97 -4.85 16.46
N ARG A 613 3.82 -5.66 17.50
CA ARG A 613 4.86 -5.91 18.52
C ARG A 613 5.76 -7.08 18.17
N VAL A 614 5.33 -7.97 17.28
CA VAL A 614 5.99 -9.26 17.07
C VAL A 614 6.64 -9.29 15.68
N SER A 615 7.91 -9.67 15.62
CA SER A 615 8.55 -10.16 14.41
C SER A 615 8.14 -11.60 14.16
N THR A 616 8.06 -12.01 12.91
CA THR A 616 7.82 -13.40 12.55
C THR A 616 8.97 -14.25 13.08
N ASP A 617 8.65 -15.29 13.83
CA ASP A 617 9.60 -16.34 14.14
C ASP A 617 10.07 -17.00 12.84
N GLY A 618 11.19 -17.67 12.83
CA GLY A 618 11.76 -18.27 11.62
C GLY A 618 10.94 -19.40 11.00
N TYR A 619 9.67 -19.54 11.37
CA TYR A 619 8.77 -20.58 10.90
C TYR A 619 7.36 -20.06 10.66
N LEU A 620 6.83 -20.38 9.48
CA LEU A 620 5.44 -20.17 9.12
C LEU A 620 4.83 -21.57 8.87
N PRO A 621 3.79 -21.99 9.64
CA PRO A 621 3.14 -23.27 9.39
C PRO A 621 2.64 -23.34 7.94
N PRO A 622 2.96 -24.40 7.19
CA PRO A 622 2.48 -24.53 5.82
C PRO A 622 0.96 -24.67 5.79
N MET A 623 0.36 -24.11 4.77
CA MET A 623 -1.07 -24.20 4.52
C MET A 623 -1.33 -25.51 3.78
N THR A 624 -2.28 -26.31 4.30
CA THR A 624 -2.64 -27.63 3.77
C THR A 624 -4.14 -27.72 3.43
N ASN A 625 -4.59 -28.83 2.89
CA ASN A 625 -6.00 -29.10 2.52
C ASN A 625 -6.63 -27.98 1.67
N THR A 626 -5.80 -27.33 0.86
CA THR A 626 -6.25 -26.23 0.02
C THR A 626 -6.85 -26.75 -1.28
N VAL A 627 -8.09 -26.37 -1.55
CA VAL A 627 -8.76 -26.64 -2.81
C VAL A 627 -9.10 -25.31 -3.48
N ILE A 628 -8.65 -25.16 -4.72
CA ILE A 628 -8.97 -24.00 -5.56
C ILE A 628 -9.82 -24.48 -6.72
N SER A 629 -10.92 -23.78 -7.01
CA SER A 629 -11.70 -24.00 -8.22
C SER A 629 -11.50 -22.89 -9.22
N VAL A 630 -11.46 -23.25 -10.52
CA VAL A 630 -11.33 -22.31 -11.65
C VAL A 630 -12.48 -22.54 -12.62
N ARG A 631 -13.07 -21.46 -13.16
CA ARG A 631 -14.15 -21.57 -14.14
C ARG A 631 -13.69 -22.30 -15.40
N ARG A 632 -14.60 -23.08 -16.04
CA ARG A 632 -14.29 -23.87 -17.25
C ARG A 632 -13.99 -23.07 -18.51
N ASP A 633 -14.45 -21.83 -18.63
CA ASP A 633 -14.10 -20.96 -19.74
C ASP A 633 -12.61 -20.61 -19.76
N VAL A 634 -11.95 -20.76 -18.62
CA VAL A 634 -10.49 -20.76 -18.49
C VAL A 634 -9.98 -22.15 -18.85
N LYS A 635 -9.78 -22.47 -20.11
CA LYS A 635 -9.34 -23.77 -20.64
C LYS A 635 -8.18 -24.39 -19.83
N ALA A 636 -8.48 -24.95 -18.67
CA ALA A 636 -7.52 -25.65 -17.82
C ALA A 636 -7.51 -27.12 -18.21
N VAL A 637 -6.63 -27.52 -19.12
CA VAL A 637 -6.47 -28.93 -19.51
C VAL A 637 -5.61 -29.67 -18.48
N LYS A 638 -4.66 -28.96 -17.84
CA LYS A 638 -3.72 -29.53 -16.87
C LYS A 638 -3.25 -28.44 -15.89
N ALA A 639 -3.35 -28.70 -14.61
CA ALA A 639 -2.89 -27.80 -13.56
C ALA A 639 -1.49 -28.22 -13.07
N VAL A 640 -0.56 -27.27 -12.97
CA VAL A 640 0.82 -27.50 -12.50
C VAL A 640 1.15 -26.46 -11.43
N LEU A 641 1.69 -26.91 -10.30
CA LEU A 641 2.11 -26.07 -9.19
C LEU A 641 3.60 -25.72 -9.27
N TYR A 642 3.93 -24.44 -9.15
CA TYR A 642 5.30 -23.92 -9.14
C TYR A 642 5.60 -23.16 -7.83
N PRO A 643 6.91 -23.07 -7.44
CA PRO A 643 8.09 -23.70 -8.04
C PRO A 643 8.03 -25.23 -7.90
N GLY A 644 8.78 -25.99 -8.64
CA GLY A 644 8.81 -27.46 -8.57
C GLY A 644 8.18 -28.15 -9.77
N GLY A 645 7.17 -27.56 -10.42
CA GLY A 645 6.55 -28.12 -11.63
C GLY A 645 5.74 -29.40 -11.35
N THR A 646 5.03 -29.44 -10.20
CA THR A 646 4.25 -30.61 -9.77
C THR A 646 2.89 -30.63 -10.45
N PRO A 647 2.56 -31.65 -11.27
CA PRO A 647 1.21 -31.84 -11.80
C PRO A 647 0.22 -32.11 -10.66
N LEU A 648 -0.96 -31.49 -10.72
CA LEU A 648 -1.99 -31.61 -9.69
C LEU A 648 -3.18 -32.44 -10.15
N GLU A 649 -3.81 -33.12 -9.17
CA GLU A 649 -5.09 -33.77 -9.38
C GLU A 649 -6.21 -32.75 -9.56
N THR A 650 -7.05 -32.98 -10.56
CA THR A 650 -8.19 -32.12 -10.86
C THR A 650 -9.47 -32.96 -11.01
N PHE A 651 -10.60 -32.37 -10.66
CA PHE A 651 -11.93 -32.93 -10.94
C PHE A 651 -12.89 -31.81 -11.34
N GLU A 652 -13.92 -32.17 -12.08
CA GLU A 652 -14.89 -31.20 -12.59
C GLU A 652 -16.23 -31.32 -11.85
N GLN A 653 -16.76 -30.15 -11.44
CA GLN A 653 -18.08 -30.06 -10.81
C GLN A 653 -18.68 -28.68 -11.10
N ASP A 654 -19.98 -28.64 -11.38
CA ASP A 654 -20.80 -27.40 -11.49
C ASP A 654 -20.17 -26.32 -12.41
N GLY A 655 -19.56 -26.72 -13.52
CA GLY A 655 -18.95 -25.78 -14.47
C GLY A 655 -17.58 -25.24 -14.05
N ARG A 656 -16.96 -25.80 -13.01
CA ARG A 656 -15.65 -25.43 -12.50
C ARG A 656 -14.72 -26.64 -12.45
N THR A 657 -13.43 -26.40 -12.59
CA THR A 657 -12.37 -27.38 -12.36
C THR A 657 -11.80 -27.17 -10.96
N PHE A 658 -11.92 -28.15 -10.11
CA PHE A 658 -11.39 -28.19 -8.76
C PHE A 658 -9.99 -28.76 -8.76
N ILE A 659 -9.08 -28.13 -8.03
CA ILE A 659 -7.65 -28.44 -8.01
C ILE A 659 -7.23 -28.60 -6.55
N LYS A 660 -6.71 -29.78 -6.20
CA LYS A 660 -6.14 -30.04 -4.89
C LYS A 660 -4.70 -29.54 -4.83
N VAL A 661 -4.45 -28.55 -3.99
CA VAL A 661 -3.10 -28.02 -3.74
C VAL A 661 -2.56 -28.70 -2.47
N PRO A 662 -1.47 -29.50 -2.57
CA PRO A 662 -1.02 -30.34 -1.46
C PRO A 662 -0.52 -29.52 -0.27
N GLU A 663 0.36 -28.58 -0.51
CA GLU A 663 0.99 -27.77 0.52
C GLU A 663 1.47 -26.43 -0.06
N VAL A 664 1.34 -25.36 0.71
CA VAL A 664 1.89 -24.04 0.39
C VAL A 664 2.63 -23.51 1.63
N GLU A 665 3.96 -23.48 1.57
CA GLU A 665 4.79 -22.93 2.65
C GLU A 665 4.59 -21.41 2.76
N ILE A 666 4.97 -20.66 1.72
CA ILE A 666 4.85 -19.19 1.69
C ILE A 666 4.08 -18.75 0.45
N HIS A 667 4.52 -19.18 -0.73
CA HIS A 667 3.97 -18.77 -2.01
C HIS A 667 4.17 -19.84 -3.07
N SER A 668 3.09 -20.17 -3.76
CA SER A 668 3.06 -21.06 -4.91
C SER A 668 2.26 -20.45 -6.06
N VAL A 669 2.51 -20.91 -7.25
CA VAL A 669 1.84 -20.44 -8.47
C VAL A 669 1.21 -21.60 -9.19
N LEU A 670 -0.09 -21.51 -9.41
CA LEU A 670 -0.85 -22.45 -10.21
C LEU A 670 -0.85 -21.98 -11.66
N CYS A 671 -0.29 -22.79 -12.54
CA CYS A 671 -0.28 -22.56 -13.98
C CYS A 671 -1.15 -23.59 -14.70
N PHE A 672 -1.69 -23.19 -15.85
CA PHE A 672 -2.57 -24.00 -16.69
C PHE A 672 -1.90 -24.27 -18.04
N GLU A 673 -1.74 -25.57 -18.39
CA GLU A 673 -1.09 -26.06 -19.62
C GLU A 673 -2.09 -26.75 -20.54
#